data_91e8d1ca3cf55b3543054806ed4130bb
#
_entry.id   91e8d1ca3cf55b3543054806ed4130bb
#
_cell.length_a   1.000
_cell.length_b   1.000
_cell.length_c   1.000
_cell.angle_alpha   90.00
_cell.angle_beta   90.00
_cell.angle_gamma   90.00
#
_symmetry.space_group_name_H-M   'P 1'
#
loop_
_entity.id
_entity.type
_entity.pdbx_description
1 polymer ?
#
loop_
_entity_poly.entity_id
_entity_poly.type
_entity_poly.pdbx_seq_one_letter_code
_entity_poly.pdbx_strand_id
1 'polypeptide(L)'
;MDKIIIKGAKEHNLKNLNIEIPKNKLVVITGLSGSGKSSLAFDTLYAEGQRRYVESLSSYARQFLGIMDKPKVESIEGLSPAISIDQKTTSKNPRSTVGTVTEIYDYLRLLYARVGTPYCPNCGIKIEKQSIDQIVDDIMKLEQGTKIQILGPVVREKKGEYKKIFEEYQKEGYVRARVDGETVELSDDIELDRKKKHTIEIIIDRLVIKEDIRARLTESVETALRIANNLVIVDVVGSEEKLYSANYACPKCGFSIEELTPRMFSFNNPMGACPECTGIGYLQKMDEDLLVPDKEATLYDGIKLYGSSTMKKGDTIAQMYFESIAKHYGVKIKGVKIKDLPRSFMEKIMYGTGDEEIDFVYKSSTGTHHNTAPFEGIIPTLERRHRDTKSAGMMQWYEMYMTEQECSACHGARLKPEVLAVKVGTLNIKELTDMPIRSIKEYLLSLELSEKEEMIASQIMQELSKRLQFLIDVGLDYLTLSRSAGTLSGGESQRIRLATQIGSGLTGVMYILDEPSIGLHQRDNNRLITTLKKLRDLGNSVIVVEHDTDTMYAADQVIDIGPGAGVHGGYVLAQGTAEEIAKSDNSITGKYLSGRMQIAVPKKRRNLTGKYLEIVGATEHNLKNVTVKFPLGNFICVTGVSGSGKSTLINDVLYKNIYKELNNSTMKVGKCKSLKGLHHIDKVINIDQSPIGRTPRSNPATYTGVFDLIRDIFATTNEAKMRGYQKGRFSFNVPGGRCEACNGDGIIKIEMNFLSDVYVPCEVCKGKRYNHETLEVKYKGKSIADVLDMTVEEAVTFFENVPRIKNKIQTLKEVGLGYIKLGQSSTTLSGGEAQRVKLATELSKTQTGKTLYILDEPTTGLHIDDVHRLVDILQKLVDKGNTVLTIEHNLDLIKTADYIVDLGPEGGVKGGQIIATGKPEKICKEPLSYTGQYLKDYLEI
;
A
#
# COMPACT_ATOMS: atom_id res chain seq x y z
N MET A 1 7.91 32.08 27.17
CA MET A 1 7.13 32.64 26.04
C MET A 1 5.96 31.74 25.77
N ASP A 2 4.78 32.22 25.93
CA ASP A 2 3.55 31.43 25.75
C ASP A 2 2.98 31.48 24.34
N LYS A 3 3.72 32.14 23.42
CA LYS A 3 3.32 32.32 22.02
C LYS A 3 4.49 32.09 21.08
N ILE A 4 4.19 31.66 19.85
CA ILE A 4 5.06 31.67 18.69
C ILE A 4 4.77 32.96 17.94
N ILE A 5 5.79 33.81 17.74
CA ILE A 5 5.68 35.11 17.08
C ILE A 5 6.41 35.06 15.75
N ILE A 6 5.67 35.19 14.66
CA ILE A 6 6.17 35.23 13.28
C ILE A 6 6.16 36.66 12.79
N LYS A 7 7.27 37.16 12.26
CA LYS A 7 7.38 38.50 11.65
C LYS A 7 7.90 38.36 10.22
N GLY A 8 7.19 38.99 9.30
CA GLY A 8 7.63 39.13 7.93
C GLY A 8 7.68 37.85 7.12
N ALA A 9 6.72 36.93 7.27
CA ALA A 9 6.69 35.71 6.45
C ALA A 9 6.30 36.02 5.00
N LYS A 10 7.18 35.61 4.06
CA LYS A 10 7.07 35.88 2.61
C LYS A 10 7.25 34.65 1.75
N GLU A 11 7.09 33.43 2.33
CA GLU A 11 7.25 32.19 1.57
C GLU A 11 6.13 32.02 0.55
N HIS A 12 6.47 31.61 -0.66
CA HIS A 12 5.56 31.46 -1.80
C HIS A 12 4.65 32.69 -2.01
N ASN A 13 3.35 32.56 -1.71
CA ASN A 13 2.35 33.61 -1.92
C ASN A 13 2.06 34.46 -0.65
N LEU A 14 2.74 34.21 0.48
CA LEU A 14 2.54 34.96 1.71
C LEU A 14 2.96 36.42 1.58
N LYS A 15 2.11 37.34 2.07
CA LYS A 15 2.27 38.79 1.92
C LYS A 15 2.79 39.47 3.18
N ASN A 16 4.04 39.16 3.56
CA ASN A 16 4.71 39.76 4.71
C ASN A 16 3.89 39.60 6.02
N LEU A 17 3.52 38.34 6.30
CA LEU A 17 2.61 38.05 7.44
C LEU A 17 3.29 38.26 8.78
N ASN A 18 2.58 38.96 9.69
CA ASN A 18 2.89 39.05 11.09
C ASN A 18 1.76 38.35 11.88
N ILE A 19 2.12 37.36 12.68
CA ILE A 19 1.11 36.51 13.36
C ILE A 19 1.63 36.01 14.70
N GLU A 20 0.75 35.91 15.67
CA GLU A 20 1.01 35.31 16.99
C GLU A 20 0.20 34.03 17.14
N ILE A 21 0.82 32.92 17.45
CA ILE A 21 0.19 31.62 17.65
C ILE A 21 0.42 31.16 19.09
N PRO A 22 -0.63 30.88 19.88
CA PRO A 22 -0.47 30.43 21.27
C PRO A 22 0.16 29.03 21.33
N LYS A 23 1.03 28.84 22.32
CA LYS A 23 1.61 27.50 22.59
C LYS A 23 0.66 26.64 23.40
N ASN A 24 0.87 25.32 23.32
CA ASN A 24 0.09 24.32 24.04
C ASN A 24 -1.42 24.45 23.79
N LYS A 25 -1.77 24.80 22.56
CA LYS A 25 -3.14 24.98 22.08
C LYS A 25 -3.35 24.21 20.79
N LEU A 26 -4.60 23.89 20.51
CA LEU A 26 -5.07 23.39 19.22
C LEU A 26 -5.42 24.59 18.33
N VAL A 27 -4.61 24.81 17.30
CA VAL A 27 -4.76 25.92 16.36
C VAL A 27 -5.09 25.39 14.98
N VAL A 28 -6.15 25.89 14.38
CA VAL A 28 -6.56 25.52 13.01
C VAL A 28 -6.20 26.65 12.05
N ILE A 29 -5.48 26.34 10.97
CA ILE A 29 -5.23 27.23 9.85
C ILE A 29 -6.17 26.86 8.72
N THR A 30 -7.04 27.75 8.32
CA THR A 30 -8.07 27.55 7.30
C THR A 30 -8.02 28.60 6.21
N GLY A 31 -8.88 28.47 5.19
CA GLY A 31 -9.00 29.38 4.05
C GLY A 31 -9.09 28.65 2.72
N LEU A 32 -9.29 29.36 1.62
CA LEU A 32 -9.43 28.77 0.28
C LEU A 32 -8.26 27.90 -0.14
N SER A 33 -8.49 26.95 -1.05
CA SER A 33 -7.40 26.17 -1.67
C SER A 33 -6.43 27.11 -2.38
N GLY A 34 -5.10 26.94 -2.15
CA GLY A 34 -4.07 27.82 -2.69
C GLY A 34 -3.95 29.19 -2.02
N SER A 35 -4.60 29.45 -0.89
CA SER A 35 -4.51 30.74 -0.17
C SER A 35 -3.19 30.97 0.56
N GLY A 36 -2.38 29.94 0.80
CA GLY A 36 -1.09 30.03 1.50
C GLY A 36 -1.05 29.32 2.87
N LYS A 37 -2.07 28.51 3.21
CA LYS A 37 -2.12 27.75 4.47
C LYS A 37 -0.90 26.84 4.66
N SER A 38 -0.63 26.00 3.68
CA SER A 38 0.52 25.07 3.72
C SER A 38 1.85 25.82 3.70
N SER A 39 1.93 26.96 2.99
CA SER A 39 3.11 27.83 3.00
C SER A 39 3.41 28.38 4.39
N LEU A 40 2.39 28.73 5.18
CA LEU A 40 2.57 29.15 6.57
C LEU A 40 2.91 27.97 7.48
N ALA A 41 2.14 26.86 7.41
CA ALA A 41 2.27 25.75 8.33
C ALA A 41 3.53 24.92 8.07
N PHE A 42 3.77 24.52 6.81
CA PHE A 42 4.86 23.58 6.45
C PHE A 42 6.10 24.31 5.96
N ASP A 43 5.98 25.21 4.98
CA ASP A 43 7.14 25.84 4.36
C ASP A 43 7.75 26.96 5.24
N THR A 44 7.01 27.45 6.26
CA THR A 44 7.51 28.46 7.19
C THR A 44 7.72 27.89 8.60
N LEU A 45 6.67 27.47 9.31
CA LEU A 45 6.76 27.02 10.71
C LEU A 45 7.51 25.71 10.87
N TYR A 46 7.11 24.67 10.12
CA TYR A 46 7.78 23.36 10.19
C TYR A 46 9.21 23.48 9.69
N ALA A 47 9.41 24.09 8.53
CA ALA A 47 10.74 24.19 7.92
C ALA A 47 11.74 24.88 8.87
N GLU A 48 11.36 25.99 9.50
CA GLU A 48 12.24 26.70 10.45
C GLU A 48 12.41 25.92 11.75
N GLY A 49 11.37 25.28 12.27
CA GLY A 49 11.45 24.42 13.46
C GLY A 49 12.40 23.23 13.26
N GLN A 50 12.27 22.54 12.12
CA GLN A 50 13.11 21.44 11.74
C GLN A 50 14.56 21.90 11.49
N ARG A 51 14.76 23.02 10.77
CA ARG A 51 16.07 23.59 10.50
C ARG A 51 16.82 23.85 11.80
N ARG A 52 16.22 24.55 12.76
CA ARG A 52 16.83 24.85 14.08
C ARG A 52 17.15 23.60 14.87
N TYR A 53 16.27 22.60 14.82
CA TYR A 53 16.51 21.31 15.47
C TYR A 53 17.72 20.61 14.86
N VAL A 54 17.79 20.51 13.53
CA VAL A 54 18.92 19.89 12.81
C VAL A 54 20.21 20.65 13.05
N GLU A 55 20.18 21.99 13.10
CA GLU A 55 21.38 22.82 13.42
C GLU A 55 21.90 22.58 14.83
N SER A 56 21.05 22.20 15.77
CA SER A 56 21.46 21.87 17.15
C SER A 56 22.15 20.52 17.28
N LEU A 57 22.08 19.67 16.26
CA LEU A 57 22.69 18.34 16.24
C LEU A 57 24.19 18.39 15.88
N SER A 58 24.89 17.29 16.13
CA SER A 58 26.30 17.15 15.76
C SER A 58 26.53 17.30 14.24
N SER A 59 27.70 17.70 13.82
CA SER A 59 28.06 17.83 12.39
C SER A 59 27.86 16.52 11.62
N TYR A 60 28.13 15.39 12.26
CA TYR A 60 27.92 14.06 11.70
C TYR A 60 26.42 13.80 11.44
N ALA A 61 25.54 14.05 12.41
CA ALA A 61 24.12 13.87 12.24
C ALA A 61 23.52 14.80 11.16
N ARG A 62 24.03 16.03 11.05
CA ARG A 62 23.62 16.98 10.01
C ARG A 62 23.90 16.52 8.59
N GLN A 63 24.99 15.76 8.36
CA GLN A 63 25.29 15.20 7.03
C GLN A 63 24.26 14.19 6.54
N PHE A 64 23.61 13.49 7.47
CA PHE A 64 22.59 12.47 7.13
C PHE A 64 21.17 13.04 7.01
N LEU A 65 20.84 14.11 7.75
CA LEU A 65 19.49 14.63 7.81
C LEU A 65 19.16 15.68 6.74
N GLY A 66 20.17 16.18 6.04
CA GLY A 66 20.03 17.28 5.09
C GLY A 66 19.72 18.62 5.79
N ILE A 67 20.19 19.71 5.24
CA ILE A 67 19.87 21.05 5.74
C ILE A 67 18.70 21.56 4.92
N MET A 68 17.60 21.90 5.59
CA MET A 68 16.48 22.59 4.95
C MET A 68 16.88 24.04 4.65
N ASP A 69 16.43 24.57 3.53
CA ASP A 69 16.61 25.98 3.20
C ASP A 69 15.91 26.85 4.26
N LYS A 70 16.54 27.98 4.58
CA LYS A 70 15.95 28.95 5.49
C LYS A 70 14.71 29.56 4.84
N PRO A 71 13.53 29.46 5.46
CA PRO A 71 12.33 30.08 4.90
C PRO A 71 12.47 31.61 4.84
N LYS A 72 11.77 32.22 3.89
CA LYS A 72 11.74 33.67 3.69
C LYS A 72 10.90 34.34 4.77
N VAL A 73 11.49 34.53 5.93
CA VAL A 73 10.87 35.15 7.12
C VAL A 73 11.89 36.06 7.80
N GLU A 74 11.44 37.18 8.35
CA GLU A 74 12.32 38.11 9.06
C GLU A 74 12.78 37.51 10.40
N SER A 75 11.80 37.06 11.23
CA SER A 75 12.08 36.33 12.46
C SER A 75 10.94 35.44 12.88
N ILE A 76 11.27 34.34 13.57
CA ILE A 76 10.30 33.51 14.31
C ILE A 76 10.85 33.27 15.71
N GLU A 77 10.06 33.68 16.71
CA GLU A 77 10.40 33.50 18.12
C GLU A 77 9.50 32.45 18.77
N GLY A 78 9.98 31.78 19.81
CA GLY A 78 9.18 30.84 20.59
C GLY A 78 8.92 29.49 19.95
N LEU A 79 9.64 29.09 18.88
CA LEU A 79 9.49 27.74 18.27
C LEU A 79 9.86 26.62 19.24
N SER A 80 9.07 25.56 19.20
CA SER A 80 9.38 24.24 19.78
C SER A 80 9.88 23.30 18.67
N PRO A 81 10.54 22.17 19.01
CA PRO A 81 10.82 21.11 18.02
C PRO A 81 9.56 20.74 17.26
N ALA A 82 9.65 20.68 15.91
CA ALA A 82 8.49 20.50 15.06
C ALA A 82 8.45 19.09 14.46
N ILE A 83 7.25 18.50 14.45
CA ILE A 83 6.96 17.21 13.81
C ILE A 83 5.83 17.43 12.80
N SER A 84 6.08 17.04 11.55
CA SER A 84 5.10 17.09 10.47
C SER A 84 4.41 15.74 10.29
N ILE A 85 3.08 15.77 10.14
CA ILE A 85 2.25 14.63 9.78
C ILE A 85 1.48 15.00 8.50
N ASP A 86 2.15 14.83 7.37
CA ASP A 86 1.64 15.12 6.03
C ASP A 86 0.94 13.92 5.39
N GLN A 87 0.23 14.17 4.27
CA GLN A 87 -0.45 13.14 3.49
C GLN A 87 0.46 12.39 2.53
N LYS A 88 1.75 12.75 2.43
CA LYS A 88 2.63 12.17 1.42
C LYS A 88 2.70 10.65 1.54
N THR A 89 2.63 10.06 0.38
CA THR A 89 2.47 8.65 0.06
C THR A 89 3.19 7.69 0.99
N THR A 90 2.45 6.66 1.38
CA THR A 90 2.91 5.41 1.97
C THR A 90 4.15 4.86 1.28
N SER A 91 5.01 4.27 2.06
CA SER A 91 6.14 3.48 1.56
C SER A 91 5.67 2.47 0.51
N LYS A 92 6.23 2.53 -0.69
CA LYS A 92 5.99 1.52 -1.74
C LYS A 92 6.74 0.22 -1.47
N ASN A 93 7.41 0.10 -0.34
CA ASN A 93 8.11 -1.12 0.02
C ASN A 93 7.11 -2.24 0.32
N PRO A 94 7.11 -3.35 -0.45
CA PRO A 94 6.16 -4.45 -0.28
C PRO A 94 6.30 -5.17 1.08
N ARG A 95 7.41 -4.96 1.79
CA ARG A 95 7.64 -5.51 3.12
C ARG A 95 7.08 -4.66 4.25
N SER A 96 6.67 -3.41 3.98
CA SER A 96 6.06 -2.55 5.00
C SER A 96 4.61 -2.94 5.23
N THR A 97 4.26 -3.19 6.49
CA THR A 97 2.88 -3.49 6.94
C THR A 97 2.44 -2.51 8.01
N VAL A 98 1.14 -2.45 8.30
CA VAL A 98 0.62 -1.65 9.42
C VAL A 98 1.38 -1.99 10.71
N GLY A 99 1.56 -3.29 11.01
CA GLY A 99 2.27 -3.73 12.21
C GLY A 99 3.72 -3.26 12.30
N THR A 100 4.45 -3.21 11.16
CA THR A 100 5.85 -2.74 11.15
C THR A 100 5.97 -1.22 11.22
N VAL A 101 5.05 -0.49 10.58
CA VAL A 101 5.06 0.99 10.59
C VAL A 101 4.68 1.53 11.99
N THR A 102 3.82 0.81 12.72
CA THR A 102 3.41 1.16 14.08
C THR A 102 4.33 0.60 15.16
N GLU A 103 5.37 -0.14 14.79
CA GLU A 103 6.28 -0.87 15.69
C GLU A 103 5.58 -1.94 16.55
N ILE A 104 4.27 -2.14 16.40
CA ILE A 104 3.53 -3.17 17.15
C ILE A 104 4.08 -4.56 16.85
N TYR A 105 4.47 -4.80 15.59
CA TYR A 105 5.04 -6.08 15.17
C TYR A 105 6.35 -6.41 15.91
N ASP A 106 7.13 -5.42 16.32
CA ASP A 106 8.38 -5.63 17.07
C ASP A 106 8.09 -6.12 18.49
N TYR A 107 7.06 -5.58 19.12
CA TYR A 107 6.60 -6.08 20.43
C TYR A 107 5.96 -7.47 20.32
N LEU A 108 5.22 -7.76 19.24
CA LEU A 108 4.68 -9.10 18.99
C LEU A 108 5.80 -10.13 18.81
N ARG A 109 6.84 -9.80 18.03
CA ARG A 109 8.01 -10.69 17.88
C ARG A 109 8.67 -11.00 19.23
N LEU A 110 8.77 -9.99 20.09
CA LEU A 110 9.32 -10.16 21.44
C LEU A 110 8.40 -11.04 22.30
N LEU A 111 7.09 -10.83 22.26
CA LEU A 111 6.10 -11.63 22.97
C LEU A 111 6.20 -13.10 22.55
N TYR A 112 6.14 -13.39 21.24
CA TYR A 112 6.22 -14.77 20.72
C TYR A 112 7.56 -15.45 21.04
N ALA A 113 8.65 -14.71 21.07
CA ALA A 113 9.96 -15.24 21.44
C ALA A 113 10.09 -15.56 22.95
N ARG A 114 9.35 -14.87 23.83
CA ARG A 114 9.49 -14.98 25.29
C ARG A 114 8.47 -15.91 25.94
N VAL A 115 7.21 -15.86 25.48
CA VAL A 115 6.11 -16.65 26.05
C VAL A 115 5.44 -17.58 25.02
N GLY A 116 5.96 -17.61 23.79
CA GLY A 116 5.44 -18.46 22.73
C GLY A 116 5.73 -19.95 23.01
N THR A 117 4.72 -20.76 22.83
CA THR A 117 4.82 -22.23 22.92
C THR A 117 5.03 -22.81 21.53
N PRO A 118 6.17 -23.46 21.23
CA PRO A 118 6.41 -24.09 19.96
C PRO A 118 5.68 -25.43 19.84
N TYR A 119 5.22 -25.70 18.61
CA TYR A 119 4.63 -26.97 18.19
C TYR A 119 5.43 -27.53 17.03
N CYS A 120 5.38 -28.85 16.85
CA CYS A 120 6.01 -29.47 15.71
C CYS A 120 5.24 -29.16 14.41
N PRO A 121 5.83 -28.57 13.38
CA PRO A 121 5.11 -28.28 12.14
C PRO A 121 4.63 -29.53 11.40
N ASN A 122 5.30 -30.68 11.62
CA ASN A 122 4.97 -31.95 10.96
C ASN A 122 3.94 -32.78 11.74
N CYS A 123 4.03 -32.78 13.09
CA CYS A 123 3.24 -33.67 13.94
C CYS A 123 2.16 -32.95 14.75
N GLY A 124 2.19 -31.61 14.83
CA GLY A 124 1.27 -30.81 15.66
C GLY A 124 1.44 -30.95 17.19
N ILE A 125 2.47 -31.67 17.65
CA ILE A 125 2.71 -31.92 19.08
C ILE A 125 3.43 -30.72 19.69
N LYS A 126 3.05 -30.35 20.93
CA LYS A 126 3.75 -29.34 21.72
C LYS A 126 5.20 -29.77 21.96
N ILE A 127 6.13 -28.87 21.74
CA ILE A 127 7.55 -29.08 21.95
C ILE A 127 7.97 -28.33 23.22
N GLU A 128 8.61 -29.01 24.14
CA GLU A 128 9.11 -28.42 25.39
C GLU A 128 10.62 -28.56 25.47
N LYS A 129 11.26 -27.56 26.04
CA LYS A 129 12.66 -27.64 26.44
C LYS A 129 12.75 -28.28 27.79
N GLN A 130 13.53 -29.34 27.91
CA GLN A 130 13.77 -30.02 29.16
C GLN A 130 15.09 -29.57 29.77
N SER A 131 15.09 -29.20 31.04
CA SER A 131 16.35 -28.99 31.76
C SER A 131 17.04 -30.33 32.01
N ILE A 132 18.37 -30.30 32.21
CA ILE A 132 19.15 -31.50 32.54
C ILE A 132 18.56 -32.17 33.79
N ASP A 133 18.20 -31.41 34.83
CA ASP A 133 17.59 -31.95 36.02
C ASP A 133 16.25 -32.65 35.73
N GLN A 134 15.39 -32.06 34.89
CA GLN A 134 14.11 -32.67 34.46
C GLN A 134 14.34 -33.99 33.71
N ILE A 135 15.35 -34.04 32.83
CA ILE A 135 15.70 -35.26 32.10
C ILE A 135 16.18 -36.31 33.07
N VAL A 136 17.06 -35.96 34.00
CA VAL A 136 17.60 -36.86 35.03
C VAL A 136 16.48 -37.35 35.98
N ASP A 137 15.60 -36.45 36.42
CA ASP A 137 14.45 -36.80 37.28
C ASP A 137 13.48 -37.77 36.56
N ASP A 138 13.26 -37.59 35.28
CA ASP A 138 12.39 -38.50 34.51
C ASP A 138 13.04 -39.88 34.31
N ILE A 139 14.35 -39.94 34.09
CA ILE A 139 15.10 -41.20 34.02
C ILE A 139 15.12 -41.91 35.37
N MET A 140 15.29 -41.16 36.47
CA MET A 140 15.28 -41.73 37.84
C MET A 140 13.91 -42.27 38.32
N LYS A 141 12.81 -41.96 37.62
CA LYS A 141 11.48 -42.57 37.83
C LYS A 141 11.39 -44.01 37.35
N LEU A 142 12.36 -44.50 36.55
CA LEU A 142 12.40 -45.90 36.13
C LEU A 142 12.61 -46.82 37.33
N GLU A 143 12.11 -48.07 37.22
CA GLU A 143 12.24 -49.06 38.31
C GLU A 143 13.69 -49.31 38.68
N GLN A 144 13.94 -49.51 39.98
CA GLN A 144 15.28 -49.84 40.46
C GLN A 144 15.75 -51.18 39.86
N GLY A 145 17.01 -51.23 39.43
CA GLY A 145 17.61 -52.37 38.76
C GLY A 145 17.47 -52.32 37.22
N THR A 146 16.74 -51.36 36.67
CA THR A 146 16.61 -51.18 35.22
C THR A 146 17.96 -50.81 34.57
N LYS A 147 18.33 -51.54 33.53
CA LYS A 147 19.59 -51.29 32.80
C LYS A 147 19.28 -50.30 31.67
N ILE A 148 20.04 -49.20 31.62
CA ILE A 148 19.89 -48.15 30.60
C ILE A 148 21.24 -47.91 29.89
N GLN A 149 21.14 -47.44 28.66
CA GLN A 149 22.27 -46.88 27.91
C GLN A 149 21.98 -45.39 27.58
N ILE A 150 22.97 -44.55 27.81
CA ILE A 150 22.91 -43.12 27.44
C ILE A 150 23.67 -42.98 26.15
N LEU A 151 22.96 -42.49 25.09
CA LEU A 151 23.51 -42.31 23.74
C LEU A 151 23.38 -40.86 23.27
N GLY A 152 24.39 -40.38 22.57
CA GLY A 152 24.39 -39.12 21.89
C GLY A 152 24.19 -39.28 20.36
N PRO A 153 23.02 -38.93 19.78
CA PRO A 153 22.77 -39.08 18.37
C PRO A 153 23.50 -37.99 17.54
N VAL A 154 24.66 -38.37 16.97
CA VAL A 154 25.51 -37.41 16.24
C VAL A 154 25.17 -37.36 14.74
N VAL A 155 24.61 -38.40 14.16
CA VAL A 155 24.07 -38.43 12.78
C VAL A 155 22.69 -39.10 12.79
N ARG A 156 21.69 -38.45 12.15
CA ARG A 156 20.32 -38.99 12.07
C ARG A 156 19.83 -38.96 10.63
N GLU A 157 19.60 -40.14 10.03
CA GLU A 157 19.07 -40.34 8.69
C GLU A 157 19.74 -39.49 7.60
N LYS A 158 21.05 -39.32 7.63
CA LYS A 158 21.81 -38.59 6.61
C LYS A 158 22.71 -39.51 5.80
N LYS A 159 22.86 -39.18 4.51
CA LYS A 159 23.77 -39.92 3.61
C LYS A 159 25.23 -39.50 3.83
N GLY A 160 26.15 -40.45 3.85
CA GLY A 160 27.58 -40.17 4.02
C GLY A 160 28.37 -41.37 4.47
N GLU A 161 29.71 -41.36 4.38
CA GLU A 161 30.62 -42.42 4.82
C GLU A 161 31.06 -42.28 6.27
N TYR A 162 31.02 -41.08 6.84
CA TYR A 162 31.28 -40.70 8.24
C TYR A 162 32.58 -41.19 8.90
N LYS A 163 33.58 -41.70 8.14
CA LYS A 163 34.84 -42.22 8.66
C LYS A 163 35.55 -41.21 9.61
N LYS A 164 35.59 -39.93 9.25
CA LYS A 164 36.19 -38.89 10.08
C LYS A 164 35.50 -38.70 11.43
N ILE A 165 34.19 -38.89 11.50
CA ILE A 165 33.41 -38.76 12.73
C ILE A 165 33.79 -39.89 13.69
N PHE A 166 33.90 -41.10 13.22
CA PHE A 166 34.35 -42.24 14.06
C PHE A 166 35.76 -42.01 14.58
N GLU A 167 36.71 -41.56 13.75
CA GLU A 167 38.05 -41.23 14.19
C GLU A 167 38.13 -40.11 15.21
N GLU A 168 37.25 -39.09 15.11
CA GLU A 168 37.16 -37.97 16.05
C GLU A 168 36.69 -38.43 17.41
N TYR A 169 35.59 -39.18 17.48
CA TYR A 169 35.06 -39.67 18.77
C TYR A 169 35.94 -40.76 19.38
N GLN A 170 36.65 -41.55 18.58
CA GLN A 170 37.67 -42.50 19.06
C GLN A 170 38.82 -41.75 19.76
N LYS A 171 39.29 -40.66 19.16
CA LYS A 171 40.36 -39.80 19.79
C LYS A 171 39.88 -39.10 21.07
N GLU A 172 38.60 -38.77 21.15
CA GLU A 172 38.00 -38.22 22.35
C GLU A 172 37.80 -39.24 23.49
N GLY A 173 38.09 -40.52 23.22
CA GLY A 173 38.07 -41.59 24.20
C GLY A 173 36.78 -42.39 24.26
N TYR A 174 35.85 -42.19 23.35
CA TYR A 174 34.67 -43.05 23.25
C TYR A 174 35.03 -44.41 22.66
N VAL A 175 34.41 -45.48 23.17
CA VAL A 175 34.74 -46.87 22.81
C VAL A 175 33.75 -47.43 21.80
N ARG A 176 32.45 -47.09 21.91
CA ARG A 176 31.37 -47.71 21.15
C ARG A 176 30.41 -46.71 20.56
N ALA A 177 29.90 -47.07 19.41
CA ALA A 177 28.77 -46.41 18.77
C ALA A 177 27.68 -47.41 18.39
N ARG A 178 26.45 -46.93 18.27
CA ARG A 178 25.36 -47.65 17.65
C ARG A 178 25.17 -47.12 16.24
N VAL A 179 25.32 -47.90 15.22
CA VAL A 179 25.22 -47.56 13.81
C VAL A 179 24.08 -48.34 13.19
N ASP A 180 23.05 -47.65 12.72
CA ASP A 180 21.83 -48.20 12.12
C ASP A 180 21.16 -49.27 13.03
N GLY A 181 21.25 -49.09 14.36
CA GLY A 181 20.67 -49.96 15.37
C GLY A 181 21.64 -51.03 15.89
N GLU A 182 22.78 -51.26 15.27
CA GLU A 182 23.79 -52.25 15.68
C GLU A 182 24.93 -51.60 16.45
N THR A 183 25.33 -52.21 17.59
CA THR A 183 26.45 -51.70 18.38
C THR A 183 27.78 -52.15 17.77
N VAL A 184 28.66 -51.19 17.46
CA VAL A 184 30.01 -51.40 16.87
C VAL A 184 31.08 -50.78 17.79
N GLU A 185 32.31 -51.36 17.75
CA GLU A 185 33.46 -50.73 18.43
C GLU A 185 34.10 -49.68 17.53
N LEU A 186 34.38 -48.49 18.06
CA LEU A 186 35.04 -47.41 17.33
C LEU A 186 36.47 -47.70 16.90
N SER A 187 37.05 -48.81 17.45
CA SER A 187 38.34 -49.36 17.07
C SER A 187 38.31 -50.14 15.74
N ASP A 188 37.12 -50.58 15.30
CA ASP A 188 36.92 -51.36 14.11
C ASP A 188 36.91 -50.46 12.89
N ASP A 189 37.27 -51.01 11.70
CA ASP A 189 37.17 -50.25 10.44
C ASP A 189 35.71 -50.24 9.94
N ILE A 190 35.01 -49.22 10.27
CA ILE A 190 33.59 -49.08 9.98
C ILE A 190 33.42 -48.44 8.61
N GLU A 191 32.97 -49.22 7.61
CA GLU A 191 32.67 -48.76 6.26
C GLU A 191 31.17 -48.62 6.05
N LEU A 192 30.72 -47.40 5.71
CA LEU A 192 29.31 -47.08 5.47
C LEU A 192 29.08 -46.72 3.98
N ASP A 193 27.93 -47.13 3.45
CA ASP A 193 27.55 -46.85 2.07
C ASP A 193 27.15 -45.38 1.91
N ARG A 194 27.96 -44.61 1.15
CA ARG A 194 27.72 -43.16 0.89
C ARG A 194 26.34 -42.85 0.33
N LYS A 195 25.65 -43.78 -0.29
CA LYS A 195 24.35 -43.56 -0.94
C LYS A 195 23.18 -43.84 0.00
N LYS A 196 23.38 -44.54 1.09
CA LYS A 196 22.36 -44.89 2.08
C LYS A 196 22.30 -43.83 3.16
N LYS A 197 21.16 -43.74 3.82
CA LYS A 197 20.98 -42.93 5.03
C LYS A 197 21.44 -43.75 6.24
N HIS A 198 22.21 -43.11 7.11
CA HIS A 198 22.75 -43.73 8.32
C HIS A 198 22.33 -42.94 9.55
N THR A 199 22.18 -43.64 10.66
CA THR A 199 22.01 -43.10 12.00
C THR A 199 23.17 -43.59 12.86
N ILE A 200 23.91 -42.61 13.45
CA ILE A 200 25.08 -42.88 14.29
C ILE A 200 24.86 -42.25 15.66
N GLU A 201 24.97 -43.05 16.69
CA GLU A 201 24.78 -42.66 18.08
C GLU A 201 25.97 -43.12 18.91
N ILE A 202 26.60 -42.18 19.59
CA ILE A 202 27.76 -42.51 20.44
C ILE A 202 27.24 -42.99 21.80
N ILE A 203 27.66 -44.16 22.26
CA ILE A 203 27.32 -44.71 23.57
C ILE A 203 28.21 -44.03 24.61
N ILE A 204 27.56 -43.20 25.46
CA ILE A 204 28.26 -42.42 26.50
C ILE A 204 28.47 -43.26 27.74
N ASP A 205 27.40 -43.88 28.23
CA ASP A 205 27.47 -44.68 29.46
C ASP A 205 26.42 -45.79 29.45
N ARG A 206 26.69 -46.83 30.30
CA ARG A 206 25.78 -47.94 30.56
C ARG A 206 25.56 -48.02 32.05
N LEU A 207 24.32 -47.73 32.47
CA LEU A 207 23.99 -47.56 33.89
C LEU A 207 22.92 -48.54 34.34
N VAL A 208 22.86 -48.77 35.63
CA VAL A 208 21.77 -49.49 36.28
C VAL A 208 21.09 -48.52 37.26
N ILE A 209 19.80 -48.32 37.14
CA ILE A 209 19.05 -47.38 37.99
C ILE A 209 19.17 -47.83 39.48
N LYS A 210 19.76 -46.96 40.32
CA LYS A 210 19.90 -47.04 41.75
C LYS A 210 19.80 -45.65 42.35
N GLU A 211 19.56 -45.54 43.67
CA GLU A 211 19.44 -44.26 44.36
C GLU A 211 20.70 -43.37 44.28
N ASP A 212 21.89 -43.97 44.23
CA ASP A 212 23.19 -43.32 44.27
C ASP A 212 23.78 -42.91 42.91
N ILE A 213 23.10 -43.25 41.79
CA ILE A 213 23.65 -42.97 40.44
C ILE A 213 23.40 -41.55 39.92
N ARG A 214 22.60 -40.74 40.60
CA ARG A 214 22.14 -39.43 40.12
C ARG A 214 23.29 -38.55 39.59
N ALA A 215 24.39 -38.42 40.31
CA ALA A 215 25.52 -37.62 39.91
C ALA A 215 26.16 -38.12 38.63
N ARG A 216 26.41 -39.42 38.49
CA ARG A 216 26.96 -40.06 37.31
C ARG A 216 26.01 -39.99 36.11
N LEU A 217 24.72 -40.16 36.36
CA LEU A 217 23.68 -40.00 35.31
C LEU A 217 23.65 -38.57 34.77
N THR A 218 23.72 -37.56 35.66
CA THR A 218 23.77 -36.14 35.25
C THR A 218 24.98 -35.89 34.37
N GLU A 219 26.18 -36.34 34.75
CA GLU A 219 27.42 -36.18 33.97
C GLU A 219 27.32 -36.86 32.58
N SER A 220 26.71 -38.05 32.54
CA SER A 220 26.52 -38.80 31.30
C SER A 220 25.52 -38.11 30.37
N VAL A 221 24.42 -37.59 30.94
CA VAL A 221 23.42 -36.80 30.16
C VAL A 221 24.04 -35.49 29.66
N GLU A 222 24.76 -34.76 30.49
CA GLU A 222 25.48 -33.53 30.05
C GLU A 222 26.45 -33.81 28.90
N THR A 223 27.20 -34.90 28.99
CA THR A 223 28.14 -35.32 27.95
C THR A 223 27.42 -35.66 26.66
N ALA A 224 26.31 -36.43 26.73
CA ALA A 224 25.49 -36.75 25.56
C ALA A 224 24.94 -35.48 24.88
N LEU A 225 24.37 -34.57 25.67
CA LEU A 225 23.84 -33.31 25.20
C LEU A 225 24.92 -32.44 24.51
N ARG A 226 26.12 -32.41 25.05
CA ARG A 226 27.25 -31.66 24.48
C ARG A 226 27.67 -32.14 23.11
N ILE A 227 27.79 -33.46 22.89
CA ILE A 227 28.26 -34.06 21.64
C ILE A 227 27.17 -34.15 20.57
N ALA A 228 25.90 -34.25 20.99
CA ALA A 228 24.77 -34.49 20.10
C ALA A 228 23.82 -33.30 19.96
N ASN A 229 24.37 -32.06 19.92
CA ASN A 229 23.57 -30.83 19.76
C ASN A 229 22.34 -30.78 20.69
N ASN A 230 22.54 -31.01 21.98
CA ASN A 230 21.51 -31.00 23.03
C ASN A 230 20.45 -32.10 22.90
N LEU A 231 20.77 -33.22 22.26
CA LEU A 231 19.93 -34.41 22.19
C LEU A 231 20.55 -35.53 23.02
N VAL A 232 19.74 -36.31 23.70
CA VAL A 232 20.16 -37.54 24.38
C VAL A 232 19.11 -38.63 24.19
N ILE A 233 19.53 -39.83 23.85
CA ILE A 233 18.68 -41.02 23.78
C ILE A 233 18.98 -41.83 25.00
N VAL A 234 17.93 -42.29 25.69
CA VAL A 234 17.99 -43.24 26.77
C VAL A 234 17.37 -44.53 26.29
N ASP A 235 18.23 -45.50 26.02
CA ASP A 235 17.82 -46.85 25.60
C ASP A 235 17.63 -47.69 26.86
N VAL A 236 16.40 -48.14 27.14
CA VAL A 236 16.07 -49.03 28.26
C VAL A 236 16.14 -50.44 27.76
N VAL A 237 17.14 -51.20 28.16
CA VAL A 237 17.40 -52.53 27.69
C VAL A 237 16.17 -53.44 27.82
N GLY A 238 15.57 -53.80 26.70
CA GLY A 238 14.36 -54.65 26.65
C GLY A 238 13.04 -53.87 26.66
N SER A 239 13.07 -52.55 26.51
CA SER A 239 11.88 -51.68 26.43
C SER A 239 12.05 -50.61 25.32
N GLU A 240 11.19 -49.63 25.28
CA GLU A 240 11.24 -48.58 24.29
C GLU A 240 12.33 -47.54 24.61
N GLU A 241 12.95 -47.01 23.56
CA GLU A 241 13.89 -45.91 23.65
C GLU A 241 13.14 -44.57 23.90
N LYS A 242 13.73 -43.73 24.75
CA LYS A 242 13.25 -42.36 24.97
C LYS A 242 14.26 -41.33 24.48
N LEU A 243 13.82 -40.44 23.59
CA LEU A 243 14.60 -39.28 23.15
C LEU A 243 14.25 -38.09 24.05
N TYR A 244 15.26 -37.49 24.65
CA TYR A 244 15.16 -36.24 25.39
C TYR A 244 15.93 -35.14 24.67
N SER A 245 15.53 -33.92 24.88
CA SER A 245 16.20 -32.77 24.29
C SER A 245 16.28 -31.58 25.24
N ALA A 246 17.45 -31.01 25.35
CA ALA A 246 17.66 -29.73 26.03
C ALA A 246 17.29 -28.54 25.12
N ASN A 247 17.06 -28.77 23.81
CA ASN A 247 16.46 -27.85 22.87
C ASN A 247 14.96 -28.14 22.67
N TYR A 248 14.23 -27.25 22.01
CA TYR A 248 12.87 -27.49 21.56
C TYR A 248 12.87 -28.57 20.45
N ALA A 249 12.70 -29.84 20.79
CA ALA A 249 12.67 -30.94 19.82
C ALA A 249 11.39 -31.78 19.92
N CYS A 250 10.90 -32.22 18.76
CA CYS A 250 9.75 -33.09 18.69
C CYS A 250 10.15 -34.55 18.99
N PRO A 251 9.56 -35.17 19.99
CA PRO A 251 9.91 -36.56 20.37
C PRO A 251 9.53 -37.57 19.28
N LYS A 252 8.55 -37.25 18.42
CA LYS A 252 8.05 -38.17 17.39
C LYS A 252 8.84 -38.16 16.09
N CYS A 253 9.19 -36.96 15.55
CA CYS A 253 9.85 -36.87 14.24
C CYS A 253 11.25 -36.26 14.30
N GLY A 254 11.74 -35.90 15.51
CA GLY A 254 13.08 -35.34 15.71
C GLY A 254 13.27 -33.93 15.16
N PHE A 255 12.20 -33.26 14.70
CA PHE A 255 12.25 -31.84 14.34
C PHE A 255 12.66 -31.01 15.56
N SER A 256 13.64 -30.12 15.42
CA SER A 256 14.12 -29.28 16.51
C SER A 256 14.23 -27.81 16.14
N ILE A 257 13.97 -26.95 17.11
CA ILE A 257 14.19 -25.49 17.05
C ILE A 257 15.30 -25.18 18.05
N GLU A 258 16.37 -24.50 17.59
CA GLU A 258 17.53 -24.21 18.45
C GLU A 258 17.15 -23.27 19.60
N GLU A 259 16.58 -22.11 19.29
CA GLU A 259 16.14 -21.11 20.28
C GLU A 259 15.08 -20.21 19.67
N LEU A 260 14.07 -19.83 20.49
CA LEU A 260 13.07 -18.83 20.08
C LEU A 260 13.64 -17.43 20.25
N THR A 261 14.08 -16.82 19.16
CA THR A 261 14.59 -15.45 19.16
C THR A 261 13.64 -14.50 18.44
N PRO A 262 13.57 -13.19 18.79
CA PRO A 262 12.74 -12.23 18.08
C PRO A 262 13.06 -12.11 16.56
N ARG A 263 14.28 -12.47 16.16
CA ARG A 263 14.70 -12.48 14.74
C ARG A 263 14.01 -13.55 13.91
N MET A 264 13.64 -14.69 14.53
CA MET A 264 12.89 -15.76 13.86
C MET A 264 11.49 -15.31 13.44
N PHE A 265 10.87 -14.40 14.17
CA PHE A 265 9.54 -13.88 13.87
C PHE A 265 9.56 -12.69 12.91
N SER A 266 10.71 -12.34 12.34
CA SER A 266 10.85 -11.26 11.38
C SER A 266 10.85 -11.79 9.95
N PHE A 267 9.87 -11.38 9.16
CA PHE A 267 9.84 -11.67 7.72
C PHE A 267 10.84 -10.83 6.91
N ASN A 268 11.52 -9.87 7.54
CA ASN A 268 12.63 -9.11 6.95
C ASN A 268 14.01 -9.73 7.24
N ASN A 269 14.05 -10.82 8.02
CA ASN A 269 15.28 -11.51 8.39
C ASN A 269 15.27 -12.92 7.78
N PRO A 270 16.38 -13.39 7.16
CA PRO A 270 16.46 -14.73 6.56
C PRO A 270 16.18 -15.88 7.53
N MET A 271 16.36 -15.68 8.85
CA MET A 271 16.04 -16.70 9.85
C MET A 271 14.54 -17.01 9.91
N GLY A 272 13.67 -15.99 9.73
CA GLY A 272 12.24 -16.14 9.82
C GLY A 272 11.51 -16.07 8.49
N ALA A 273 12.08 -15.40 7.49
CA ALA A 273 11.45 -15.19 6.18
C ALA A 273 11.23 -16.50 5.41
N CYS A 274 10.08 -16.64 4.77
CA CYS A 274 9.83 -17.70 3.82
C CYS A 274 10.91 -17.69 2.72
N PRO A 275 11.61 -18.81 2.46
CA PRO A 275 12.72 -18.85 1.51
C PRO A 275 12.26 -18.61 0.07
N GLU A 276 11.04 -18.98 -0.31
CA GLU A 276 10.52 -18.84 -1.66
C GLU A 276 10.19 -17.36 -1.99
N CYS A 277 9.39 -16.70 -1.17
CA CYS A 277 9.00 -15.29 -1.40
C CYS A 277 9.90 -14.27 -0.67
N THR A 278 10.94 -14.71 0.01
CA THR A 278 11.87 -13.85 0.77
C THR A 278 11.16 -12.87 1.73
N GLY A 279 10.03 -13.31 2.33
CA GLY A 279 9.25 -12.51 3.28
C GLY A 279 8.26 -11.52 2.68
N ILE A 280 8.02 -11.58 1.36
CA ILE A 280 7.05 -10.69 0.69
C ILE A 280 5.62 -11.23 0.82
N GLY A 281 5.44 -12.56 0.83
CA GLY A 281 4.14 -13.22 0.95
C GLY A 281 3.47 -13.52 -0.38
N TYR A 282 3.91 -12.90 -1.45
CA TYR A 282 3.43 -13.14 -2.82
C TYR A 282 4.60 -13.16 -3.81
N LEU A 283 4.33 -13.69 -4.99
CA LEU A 283 5.28 -13.77 -6.09
C LEU A 283 4.65 -13.12 -7.32
N GLN A 284 5.46 -12.41 -8.09
CA GLN A 284 5.07 -11.97 -9.42
C GLN A 284 5.18 -13.16 -10.37
N LYS A 285 4.05 -13.67 -10.86
CA LYS A 285 3.98 -14.78 -11.79
C LYS A 285 3.23 -14.40 -13.06
N MET A 286 3.58 -15.03 -14.18
CA MET A 286 2.83 -14.87 -15.42
C MET A 286 1.38 -15.32 -15.23
N ASP A 287 0.44 -14.51 -15.70
CA ASP A 287 -1.00 -14.77 -15.57
C ASP A 287 -1.55 -15.37 -16.86
N GLU A 288 -2.17 -16.54 -16.77
CA GLU A 288 -2.72 -17.24 -17.93
C GLU A 288 -3.81 -16.42 -18.62
N ASP A 289 -4.68 -15.75 -17.88
CA ASP A 289 -5.78 -14.96 -18.45
C ASP A 289 -5.26 -13.68 -19.14
N LEU A 290 -4.13 -13.11 -18.69
CA LEU A 290 -3.47 -12.00 -19.36
C LEU A 290 -2.73 -12.46 -20.64
N LEU A 291 -2.16 -13.66 -20.62
CA LEU A 291 -1.51 -14.25 -21.78
C LEU A 291 -2.50 -14.73 -22.83
N VAL A 292 -3.68 -15.19 -22.43
CA VAL A 292 -4.76 -15.67 -23.27
C VAL A 292 -6.03 -14.84 -23.05
N PRO A 293 -6.04 -13.55 -23.45
CA PRO A 293 -7.16 -12.65 -23.18
C PRO A 293 -8.42 -12.95 -23.98
N ASP A 294 -8.30 -13.59 -25.13
CA ASP A 294 -9.39 -13.95 -26.01
C ASP A 294 -9.44 -15.45 -26.23
N LYS A 295 -10.35 -16.12 -25.51
CA LYS A 295 -10.58 -17.56 -25.62
C LYS A 295 -11.41 -17.94 -26.86
N GLU A 296 -12.00 -16.98 -27.57
CA GLU A 296 -12.68 -17.17 -28.85
C GLU A 296 -11.72 -17.20 -30.04
N ALA A 297 -10.49 -16.73 -29.85
CA ALA A 297 -9.42 -16.81 -30.87
C ALA A 297 -8.85 -18.23 -30.99
N THR A 298 -8.11 -18.47 -32.07
CA THR A 298 -7.32 -19.71 -32.23
C THR A 298 -6.05 -19.66 -31.40
N LEU A 299 -5.40 -20.81 -31.19
CA LEU A 299 -4.15 -20.90 -30.44
C LEU A 299 -3.06 -19.98 -31.02
N TYR A 300 -3.06 -19.78 -32.35
CA TYR A 300 -2.06 -18.93 -33.02
C TYR A 300 -2.31 -17.42 -32.84
N ASP A 301 -3.54 -17.01 -32.56
CA ASP A 301 -3.95 -15.62 -32.46
C ASP A 301 -4.18 -15.15 -31.02
N GLY A 302 -4.54 -16.08 -30.15
CA GLY A 302 -5.02 -15.77 -28.80
C GLY A 302 -3.93 -15.64 -27.74
N ILE A 303 -2.71 -16.18 -27.98
CA ILE A 303 -1.62 -16.15 -26.98
C ILE A 303 -0.76 -14.92 -27.19
N LYS A 304 -0.57 -14.13 -26.14
CA LYS A 304 0.32 -12.96 -26.14
C LYS A 304 1.76 -13.36 -25.79
N LEU A 305 2.72 -12.51 -26.16
CA LEU A 305 4.16 -12.63 -25.88
C LEU A 305 4.89 -13.80 -26.54
N TYR A 306 4.23 -14.89 -26.84
CA TYR A 306 4.86 -16.09 -27.41
C TYR A 306 4.63 -16.16 -28.90
N GLY A 307 5.55 -15.57 -29.66
CA GLY A 307 5.53 -15.63 -31.14
C GLY A 307 4.34 -14.94 -31.84
N SER A 308 3.53 -14.17 -31.14
CA SER A 308 2.23 -13.65 -31.63
C SER A 308 2.30 -12.81 -32.92
N SER A 309 3.43 -12.14 -33.18
CA SER A 309 3.62 -11.34 -34.38
C SER A 309 4.05 -12.18 -35.59
N THR A 310 4.61 -13.35 -35.36
CA THR A 310 5.15 -14.23 -36.40
C THR A 310 4.24 -15.42 -36.68
N MET A 311 3.53 -15.92 -35.69
CA MET A 311 2.62 -17.07 -35.84
C MET A 311 1.50 -16.85 -36.87
N LYS A 312 1.01 -15.60 -36.99
CA LYS A 312 -0.01 -15.20 -37.98
C LYS A 312 0.47 -15.32 -39.42
N LYS A 313 1.79 -15.31 -39.63
CA LYS A 313 2.38 -15.38 -40.99
C LYS A 313 2.49 -16.81 -41.53
N GLY A 314 2.19 -17.80 -40.72
CA GLY A 314 2.38 -19.24 -41.09
C GLY A 314 3.85 -19.67 -41.08
N ASP A 315 4.07 -20.97 -41.04
CA ASP A 315 5.39 -21.62 -41.14
C ASP A 315 6.46 -21.13 -40.14
N THR A 316 6.06 -20.71 -38.95
CA THR A 316 6.99 -20.32 -37.89
C THR A 316 7.38 -21.54 -37.03
N ILE A 317 8.58 -21.50 -36.45
CA ILE A 317 9.05 -22.56 -35.52
C ILE A 317 8.05 -22.75 -34.35
N ALA A 318 7.52 -21.66 -33.77
CA ALA A 318 6.56 -21.76 -32.69
C ALA A 318 5.25 -22.46 -33.10
N GLN A 319 4.77 -22.23 -34.33
CA GLN A 319 3.61 -22.91 -34.87
C GLN A 319 3.90 -24.41 -35.09
N MET A 320 5.06 -24.75 -35.64
CA MET A 320 5.48 -26.15 -35.83
C MET A 320 5.64 -26.89 -34.50
N TYR A 321 6.12 -26.22 -33.45
CA TYR A 321 6.16 -26.80 -32.10
C TYR A 321 4.75 -27.13 -31.60
N PHE A 322 3.78 -26.20 -31.70
CA PHE A 322 2.39 -26.47 -31.29
C PHE A 322 1.76 -27.60 -32.13
N GLU A 323 2.05 -27.68 -33.42
CA GLU A 323 1.57 -28.77 -34.26
C GLU A 323 2.17 -30.13 -33.86
N SER A 324 3.44 -30.14 -33.47
CA SER A 324 4.09 -31.37 -32.97
C SER A 324 3.48 -31.85 -31.65
N ILE A 325 3.26 -30.92 -30.70
CA ILE A 325 2.59 -31.24 -29.42
C ILE A 325 1.15 -31.71 -29.67
N ALA A 326 0.41 -31.04 -30.54
CA ALA A 326 -0.95 -31.41 -30.88
C ALA A 326 -1.04 -32.80 -31.54
N LYS A 327 -0.08 -33.14 -32.41
CA LYS A 327 0.05 -34.46 -33.03
C LYS A 327 0.35 -35.53 -31.98
N HIS A 328 1.24 -35.24 -31.04
CA HIS A 328 1.59 -36.17 -29.96
C HIS A 328 0.40 -36.55 -29.10
N TYR A 329 -0.44 -35.54 -28.71
CA TYR A 329 -1.61 -35.77 -27.89
C TYR A 329 -2.90 -36.05 -28.70
N GLY A 330 -2.83 -36.15 -30.01
CA GLY A 330 -3.98 -36.43 -30.88
C GLY A 330 -5.04 -35.34 -30.90
N VAL A 331 -4.65 -34.06 -30.62
CA VAL A 331 -5.55 -32.94 -30.54
C VAL A 331 -5.52 -32.11 -31.83
N LYS A 332 -6.70 -31.77 -32.37
CA LYS A 332 -6.79 -30.90 -33.54
C LYS A 332 -6.79 -29.42 -33.06
N ILE A 333 -5.80 -28.64 -33.51
CA ILE A 333 -5.63 -27.24 -33.10
C ILE A 333 -5.95 -26.23 -34.22
N LYS A 334 -5.79 -26.63 -35.48
CA LYS A 334 -5.95 -25.75 -36.64
C LYS A 334 -7.41 -25.34 -36.81
N GLY A 335 -7.70 -24.03 -36.69
CA GLY A 335 -9.04 -23.49 -36.80
C GLY A 335 -9.97 -23.77 -35.60
N VAL A 336 -9.44 -24.36 -34.53
CA VAL A 336 -10.18 -24.59 -33.29
C VAL A 336 -9.97 -23.44 -32.32
N LYS A 337 -11.03 -22.97 -31.67
CA LYS A 337 -10.95 -21.91 -30.65
C LYS A 337 -10.33 -22.43 -29.36
N ILE A 338 -9.59 -21.58 -28.65
CA ILE A 338 -8.92 -21.95 -27.40
C ILE A 338 -9.91 -22.54 -26.37
N LYS A 339 -11.11 -21.96 -26.27
CA LYS A 339 -12.15 -22.44 -25.35
C LYS A 339 -12.64 -23.86 -25.62
N ASP A 340 -12.52 -24.32 -26.88
CA ASP A 340 -12.99 -25.63 -27.36
C ASP A 340 -11.85 -26.68 -27.29
N LEU A 341 -10.62 -26.28 -26.93
CA LEU A 341 -9.51 -27.20 -26.74
C LEU A 341 -9.60 -27.89 -25.36
N PRO A 342 -9.18 -29.16 -25.26
CA PRO A 342 -9.13 -29.85 -23.97
C PRO A 342 -8.27 -29.10 -22.96
N ARG A 343 -8.78 -28.95 -21.72
CA ARG A 343 -8.06 -28.23 -20.65
C ARG A 343 -6.71 -28.86 -20.34
N SER A 344 -6.63 -30.20 -20.35
CA SER A 344 -5.39 -30.93 -20.14
C SER A 344 -4.33 -30.63 -21.22
N PHE A 345 -4.76 -30.41 -22.47
CA PHE A 345 -3.87 -29.99 -23.56
C PHE A 345 -3.39 -28.56 -23.35
N MET A 346 -4.27 -27.63 -22.97
CA MET A 346 -3.90 -26.25 -22.68
C MET A 346 -2.94 -26.15 -21.49
N GLU A 347 -3.11 -26.99 -20.46
CA GLU A 347 -2.16 -27.09 -19.35
C GLU A 347 -0.76 -27.50 -19.81
N LYS A 348 -0.66 -28.46 -20.74
CA LYS A 348 0.61 -28.85 -21.35
C LYS A 348 1.27 -27.72 -22.18
N ILE A 349 0.45 -26.97 -22.91
CA ILE A 349 0.93 -25.80 -23.67
C ILE A 349 1.40 -24.68 -22.72
N MET A 350 0.66 -24.39 -21.66
CA MET A 350 0.98 -23.28 -20.77
C MET A 350 2.10 -23.60 -19.77
N TYR A 351 2.09 -24.78 -19.18
CA TYR A 351 3.01 -25.16 -18.09
C TYR A 351 4.05 -26.20 -18.45
N GLY A 352 3.98 -26.78 -19.67
CA GLY A 352 4.94 -27.74 -20.18
C GLY A 352 4.56 -29.21 -19.98
N THR A 353 5.38 -30.11 -20.54
CA THR A 353 5.14 -31.57 -20.55
C THR A 353 5.82 -32.31 -19.40
N GLY A 354 6.54 -31.60 -18.52
CA GLY A 354 7.36 -32.21 -17.47
C GLY A 354 8.53 -32.97 -18.10
N ASP A 355 8.73 -34.23 -17.70
CA ASP A 355 9.80 -35.09 -18.24
C ASP A 355 9.37 -35.84 -19.53
N GLU A 356 8.14 -35.63 -20.01
CA GLU A 356 7.61 -36.28 -21.20
C GLU A 356 8.22 -35.68 -22.47
N GLU A 357 8.96 -36.50 -23.21
CA GLU A 357 9.63 -36.09 -24.44
C GLU A 357 8.66 -36.06 -25.62
N ILE A 358 8.74 -35.03 -26.45
CA ILE A 358 7.99 -34.85 -27.68
C ILE A 358 8.91 -34.75 -28.86
N ASP A 359 8.57 -35.44 -29.96
CA ASP A 359 9.29 -35.32 -31.24
C ASP A 359 8.81 -34.03 -31.95
N PHE A 360 9.65 -33.00 -31.87
CA PHE A 360 9.41 -31.74 -32.57
C PHE A 360 9.94 -31.82 -34.00
N VAL A 361 9.02 -31.63 -34.92
CA VAL A 361 9.35 -31.60 -36.36
C VAL A 361 9.24 -30.16 -36.86
N TYR A 362 10.35 -29.61 -37.34
CA TYR A 362 10.34 -28.27 -37.90
C TYR A 362 11.10 -28.20 -39.22
N LYS A 363 10.60 -27.38 -40.13
CA LYS A 363 11.16 -27.12 -41.45
C LYS A 363 11.99 -25.85 -41.43
N SER A 364 13.20 -25.90 -41.96
CA SER A 364 14.05 -24.76 -42.21
C SER A 364 14.40 -24.66 -43.68
N SER A 365 15.10 -23.62 -44.08
CA SER A 365 15.65 -23.48 -45.44
C SER A 365 16.62 -24.61 -45.80
N THR A 366 17.17 -25.33 -44.82
CA THR A 366 18.16 -26.41 -44.99
C THR A 366 17.55 -27.80 -44.93
N GLY A 367 16.26 -27.97 -44.61
CA GLY A 367 15.58 -29.27 -44.56
C GLY A 367 14.58 -29.40 -43.41
N THR A 368 14.11 -30.63 -43.23
CA THR A 368 13.27 -31.04 -42.11
C THR A 368 14.15 -31.56 -40.97
N HIS A 369 13.98 -30.99 -39.80
CA HIS A 369 14.72 -31.31 -38.58
C HIS A 369 13.81 -31.97 -37.57
N HIS A 370 14.35 -32.96 -36.86
CA HIS A 370 13.71 -33.62 -35.72
C HIS A 370 14.49 -33.31 -34.45
N ASN A 371 13.77 -32.99 -33.38
CA ASN A 371 14.36 -32.77 -32.06
C ASN A 371 13.44 -33.35 -30.98
N THR A 372 13.90 -34.37 -30.28
CA THR A 372 13.14 -35.02 -29.21
C THR A 372 13.54 -34.39 -27.88
N ALA A 373 12.64 -33.69 -27.24
CA ALA A 373 12.87 -33.01 -25.97
C ALA A 373 11.53 -32.76 -25.24
N PRO A 374 11.55 -32.57 -23.93
CA PRO A 374 10.38 -32.08 -23.23
C PRO A 374 10.05 -30.63 -23.61
N PHE A 375 8.79 -30.27 -23.60
CA PHE A 375 8.34 -28.90 -23.82
C PHE A 375 8.32 -28.11 -22.49
N GLU A 376 9.09 -27.07 -22.42
CA GLU A 376 9.20 -26.22 -21.20
C GLU A 376 7.86 -25.59 -20.80
N GLY A 377 6.97 -25.29 -21.76
CA GLY A 377 5.76 -24.51 -21.54
C GLY A 377 5.93 -23.02 -21.77
N ILE A 378 4.83 -22.34 -22.05
CA ILE A 378 4.85 -20.89 -22.35
C ILE A 378 5.18 -20.08 -21.09
N ILE A 379 4.51 -20.35 -19.98
CA ILE A 379 4.70 -19.62 -18.71
C ILE A 379 6.13 -19.76 -18.20
N PRO A 380 6.68 -20.96 -18.00
CA PRO A 380 8.07 -21.11 -17.57
C PRO A 380 9.08 -20.45 -18.52
N THR A 381 8.86 -20.57 -19.84
CA THR A 381 9.71 -19.90 -20.84
C THR A 381 9.69 -18.38 -20.69
N LEU A 382 8.52 -17.76 -20.48
CA LEU A 382 8.39 -16.32 -20.32
C LEU A 382 8.95 -15.84 -18.97
N GLU A 383 8.75 -16.60 -17.89
CA GLU A 383 9.33 -16.30 -16.58
C GLU A 383 10.86 -16.37 -16.60
N ARG A 384 11.43 -17.37 -17.29
CA ARG A 384 12.87 -17.46 -17.50
C ARG A 384 13.39 -16.27 -18.30
N ARG A 385 12.72 -15.91 -19.40
CA ARG A 385 13.10 -14.74 -20.22
C ARG A 385 12.99 -13.43 -19.45
N HIS A 386 11.99 -13.26 -18.59
CA HIS A 386 11.86 -12.11 -17.68
C HIS A 386 13.04 -12.03 -16.73
N ARG A 387 13.42 -13.14 -16.11
CA ARG A 387 14.55 -13.22 -15.17
C ARG A 387 15.89 -12.92 -15.82
N ASP A 388 16.10 -13.43 -17.06
CA ASP A 388 17.38 -13.38 -17.77
C ASP A 388 17.57 -12.05 -18.53
N THR A 389 16.52 -11.28 -18.77
CA THR A 389 16.62 -10.03 -19.53
C THR A 389 17.30 -8.93 -18.72
N LYS A 390 18.21 -8.20 -19.37
CA LYS A 390 18.87 -7.01 -18.82
C LYS A 390 18.24 -5.70 -19.31
N SER A 391 17.27 -5.77 -20.21
CA SER A 391 16.59 -4.60 -20.77
C SER A 391 15.44 -4.19 -19.88
N ALA A 392 15.49 -2.99 -19.28
CA ALA A 392 14.42 -2.43 -18.45
C ALA A 392 13.08 -2.34 -19.20
N GLY A 393 13.10 -2.01 -20.50
CA GLY A 393 11.89 -1.96 -21.33
C GLY A 393 11.27 -3.35 -21.54
N MET A 394 12.09 -4.37 -21.77
CA MET A 394 11.61 -5.76 -21.89
C MET A 394 11.11 -6.30 -20.56
N MET A 395 11.77 -5.98 -19.45
CA MET A 395 11.31 -6.36 -18.12
C MET A 395 9.93 -5.78 -17.84
N GLN A 396 9.74 -4.47 -18.05
CA GLN A 396 8.45 -3.80 -17.89
C GLN A 396 7.37 -4.37 -18.83
N TRP A 397 7.76 -4.79 -20.03
CA TRP A 397 6.83 -5.39 -20.97
C TRP A 397 6.34 -6.78 -20.52
N TYR A 398 7.20 -7.61 -19.94
CA TYR A 398 6.80 -8.89 -19.31
C TYR A 398 5.93 -8.66 -18.08
N GLU A 399 6.28 -7.67 -17.23
CA GLU A 399 5.52 -7.33 -16.01
C GLU A 399 4.06 -6.95 -16.27
N MET A 400 3.72 -6.42 -17.46
CA MET A 400 2.32 -6.16 -17.85
C MET A 400 1.46 -7.43 -17.94
N TYR A 401 2.07 -8.59 -18.04
CA TYR A 401 1.40 -9.90 -18.12
C TYR A 401 1.59 -10.72 -16.84
N MET A 402 2.13 -10.12 -15.79
CA MET A 402 2.31 -10.75 -14.49
C MET A 402 1.30 -10.21 -13.50
N THR A 403 0.90 -11.07 -12.56
CA THR A 403 0.06 -10.72 -11.43
C THR A 403 0.71 -11.18 -10.14
N GLU A 404 0.36 -10.48 -9.05
CA GLU A 404 0.72 -10.92 -7.71
C GLU A 404 -0.11 -12.15 -7.34
N GLN A 405 0.57 -13.28 -7.17
CA GLN A 405 -0.02 -14.52 -6.72
C GLN A 405 0.50 -14.86 -5.33
N GLU A 406 -0.37 -15.37 -4.49
CA GLU A 406 0.01 -15.80 -3.15
C GLU A 406 1.12 -16.86 -3.22
N CYS A 407 2.14 -16.71 -2.37
CA CYS A 407 3.26 -17.64 -2.33
C CYS A 407 2.79 -19.06 -1.96
N SER A 408 3.08 -20.04 -2.78
CA SER A 408 2.67 -21.44 -2.60
C SER A 408 3.24 -22.09 -1.34
N ALA A 409 4.42 -21.66 -0.88
CA ALA A 409 5.07 -22.23 0.30
C ALA A 409 4.55 -21.66 1.63
N CYS A 410 4.25 -20.36 1.70
CA CYS A 410 3.85 -19.75 2.96
C CYS A 410 2.39 -19.27 2.99
N HIS A 411 1.65 -19.41 1.88
CA HIS A 411 0.26 -18.97 1.77
C HIS A 411 0.03 -17.57 2.34
N GLY A 412 0.84 -16.62 1.86
CA GLY A 412 0.77 -15.22 2.29
C GLY A 412 1.33 -14.93 3.69
N ALA A 413 1.75 -15.95 4.46
CA ALA A 413 2.22 -15.76 5.84
C ALA A 413 3.58 -15.09 5.96
N ARG A 414 4.37 -15.00 4.88
CA ARG A 414 5.69 -14.36 4.83
C ARG A 414 6.80 -15.05 5.65
N LEU A 415 6.43 -15.97 6.55
CA LEU A 415 7.30 -16.63 7.51
C LEU A 415 7.45 -18.12 7.17
N LYS A 416 8.48 -18.73 7.74
CA LYS A 416 8.74 -20.18 7.65
C LYS A 416 7.69 -20.98 8.44
N PRO A 417 7.41 -22.24 8.05
CA PRO A 417 6.47 -23.11 8.77
C PRO A 417 6.83 -23.31 10.25
N GLU A 418 8.13 -23.38 10.56
CA GLU A 418 8.62 -23.56 11.93
C GLU A 418 8.27 -22.38 12.85
N VAL A 419 8.30 -21.16 12.28
CA VAL A 419 7.93 -19.93 12.99
C VAL A 419 6.41 -19.88 13.20
N LEU A 420 5.65 -20.29 12.19
CA LEU A 420 4.19 -20.35 12.26
C LEU A 420 3.67 -21.43 13.21
N ALA A 421 4.50 -22.41 13.54
CA ALA A 421 4.18 -23.43 14.52
C ALA A 421 4.31 -22.94 15.97
N VAL A 422 4.80 -21.73 16.22
CA VAL A 422 4.86 -21.12 17.56
C VAL A 422 3.57 -20.35 17.83
N LYS A 423 2.94 -20.60 18.98
CA LYS A 423 1.67 -19.98 19.37
C LYS A 423 1.80 -19.26 20.71
N VAL A 424 1.05 -18.18 20.86
CA VAL A 424 0.75 -17.51 22.13
C VAL A 424 -0.74 -17.70 22.39
N GLY A 425 -1.07 -18.42 23.46
CA GLY A 425 -2.42 -18.97 23.59
C GLY A 425 -2.73 -19.95 22.48
N THR A 426 -3.73 -19.66 21.67
CA THR A 426 -4.19 -20.54 20.56
C THR A 426 -3.70 -20.10 19.18
N LEU A 427 -3.21 -18.86 19.03
CA LEU A 427 -2.91 -18.24 17.73
C LEU A 427 -1.40 -18.13 17.48
N ASN A 428 -1.00 -18.35 16.23
CA ASN A 428 0.33 -17.97 15.75
C ASN A 428 0.38 -16.49 15.37
N ILE A 429 1.58 -15.97 15.11
CA ILE A 429 1.78 -14.54 14.84
C ILE A 429 1.05 -14.06 13.57
N LYS A 430 0.90 -14.92 12.55
CA LYS A 430 0.16 -14.60 11.32
C LYS A 430 -1.33 -14.52 11.58
N GLU A 431 -1.89 -15.53 12.22
CA GLU A 431 -3.31 -15.56 12.58
C GLU A 431 -3.69 -14.36 13.44
N LEU A 432 -2.85 -14.00 14.43
CA LEU A 432 -3.05 -12.83 15.26
C LEU A 432 -3.00 -11.53 14.43
N THR A 433 -1.99 -11.35 13.57
CA THR A 433 -1.85 -10.12 12.78
C THR A 433 -2.88 -9.96 11.68
N ASP A 434 -3.57 -11.02 11.28
CA ASP A 434 -4.68 -10.98 10.32
C ASP A 434 -6.03 -10.57 10.95
N MET A 435 -6.10 -10.57 12.27
CA MET A 435 -7.30 -10.10 12.96
C MET A 435 -7.39 -8.56 12.90
N PRO A 436 -8.61 -8.00 12.96
CA PRO A 436 -8.80 -6.57 13.17
C PRO A 436 -8.14 -6.10 14.48
N ILE A 437 -7.59 -4.89 14.47
CA ILE A 437 -6.84 -4.30 15.62
C ILE A 437 -7.63 -4.40 16.93
N ARG A 438 -8.95 -4.14 16.88
CA ARG A 438 -9.82 -4.28 18.07
C ARG A 438 -9.80 -5.71 18.60
N SER A 439 -9.97 -6.69 17.73
CA SER A 439 -9.99 -8.12 18.11
C SER A 439 -8.63 -8.60 18.61
N ILE A 440 -7.53 -8.07 18.06
CA ILE A 440 -6.17 -8.34 18.58
C ILE A 440 -6.08 -7.89 20.04
N LYS A 441 -6.53 -6.68 20.34
CA LYS A 441 -6.50 -6.14 21.71
C LYS A 441 -7.36 -6.97 22.65
N GLU A 442 -8.58 -7.32 22.25
CA GLU A 442 -9.49 -8.16 23.03
C GLU A 442 -8.87 -9.54 23.31
N TYR A 443 -8.27 -10.17 22.29
CA TYR A 443 -7.58 -11.44 22.41
C TYR A 443 -6.39 -11.37 23.37
N LEU A 444 -5.53 -10.38 23.25
CA LEU A 444 -4.37 -10.22 24.12
C LEU A 444 -4.77 -10.01 25.59
N LEU A 445 -5.88 -9.29 25.84
CA LEU A 445 -6.39 -9.09 27.20
C LEU A 445 -7.07 -10.34 27.78
N SER A 446 -7.50 -11.29 26.95
CA SER A 446 -8.13 -12.55 27.36
C SER A 446 -7.13 -13.69 27.54
N LEU A 447 -5.84 -13.47 27.32
CA LEU A 447 -4.82 -14.52 27.48
C LEU A 447 -4.66 -14.91 28.94
N GLU A 448 -4.79 -16.19 29.22
CA GLU A 448 -4.45 -16.79 30.48
C GLU A 448 -2.97 -17.20 30.45
N LEU A 449 -2.11 -16.43 31.11
CA LEU A 449 -0.69 -16.68 31.23
C LEU A 449 -0.38 -17.24 32.62
N SER A 450 0.62 -18.10 32.76
CA SER A 450 1.15 -18.50 34.05
C SER A 450 1.82 -17.31 34.76
N GLU A 451 1.95 -17.35 36.11
CA GLU A 451 2.60 -16.28 36.87
C GLU A 451 3.99 -15.91 36.34
N LYS A 452 4.75 -16.87 35.86
CA LYS A 452 6.06 -16.65 35.25
C LYS A 452 5.95 -15.93 33.90
N GLU A 453 5.03 -16.37 33.07
CA GLU A 453 4.79 -15.76 31.74
C GLU A 453 4.23 -14.36 31.91
N GLU A 454 3.33 -14.11 32.86
CA GLU A 454 2.78 -12.80 33.15
C GLU A 454 3.88 -11.83 33.59
N MET A 455 4.79 -12.25 34.46
CA MET A 455 5.93 -11.44 34.88
C MET A 455 6.83 -11.06 33.70
N ILE A 456 7.07 -11.97 32.78
CA ILE A 456 7.87 -11.72 31.56
C ILE A 456 7.15 -10.84 30.57
N ALA A 457 5.84 -11.05 30.36
CA ALA A 457 5.06 -10.40 29.33
C ALA A 457 4.50 -9.02 29.74
N SER A 458 4.43 -8.71 31.05
CA SER A 458 3.69 -7.55 31.59
C SER A 458 4.02 -6.23 30.87
N GLN A 459 5.30 -5.88 30.74
CA GLN A 459 5.71 -4.66 30.05
C GLN A 459 5.39 -4.68 28.55
N ILE A 460 5.58 -5.83 27.90
CA ILE A 460 5.27 -6.02 26.48
C ILE A 460 3.77 -5.84 26.23
N MET A 461 2.95 -6.44 27.10
CA MET A 461 1.49 -6.38 27.02
C MET A 461 0.96 -4.96 27.29
N GLN A 462 1.57 -4.21 28.21
CA GLN A 462 1.23 -2.80 28.44
C GLN A 462 1.50 -1.95 27.21
N GLU A 463 2.68 -2.07 26.59
CA GLU A 463 3.03 -1.32 25.38
C GLU A 463 2.16 -1.71 24.18
N LEU A 464 1.90 -3.02 23.98
CA LEU A 464 0.99 -3.50 22.94
C LEU A 464 -0.43 -2.94 23.14
N SER A 465 -0.98 -3.04 24.35
CA SER A 465 -2.32 -2.54 24.66
C SER A 465 -2.45 -1.04 24.40
N LYS A 466 -1.44 -0.27 24.80
CA LYS A 466 -1.37 1.18 24.62
C LYS A 466 -1.32 1.57 23.12
N ARG A 467 -0.43 0.95 22.35
CA ARG A 467 -0.28 1.22 20.91
C ARG A 467 -1.52 0.80 20.10
N LEU A 468 -2.10 -0.37 20.42
CA LEU A 468 -3.36 -0.80 19.81
C LEU A 468 -4.51 0.16 20.15
N GLN A 469 -4.56 0.67 21.40
CA GLN A 469 -5.57 1.64 21.80
C GLN A 469 -5.46 2.94 20.98
N PHE A 470 -4.26 3.44 20.73
CA PHE A 470 -4.08 4.64 19.90
C PHE A 470 -4.61 4.45 18.49
N LEU A 471 -4.40 3.29 17.88
CA LEU A 471 -4.97 2.98 16.56
C LEU A 471 -6.50 2.92 16.59
N ILE A 472 -7.08 2.42 17.67
CA ILE A 472 -8.53 2.42 17.90
C ILE A 472 -9.06 3.84 18.08
N ASP A 473 -8.37 4.68 18.86
CA ASP A 473 -8.76 6.07 19.13
C ASP A 473 -8.76 6.93 17.86
N VAL A 474 -7.89 6.67 16.90
CA VAL A 474 -7.88 7.37 15.59
C VAL A 474 -8.82 6.73 14.54
N GLY A 475 -9.67 5.75 14.95
CA GLY A 475 -10.67 5.14 14.08
C GLY A 475 -10.12 4.12 13.06
N LEU A 476 -9.00 3.44 13.38
CA LEU A 476 -8.38 2.41 12.54
C LEU A 476 -8.57 0.99 13.09
N ASP A 477 -9.55 0.79 13.93
CA ASP A 477 -9.84 -0.47 14.62
C ASP A 477 -10.20 -1.64 13.69
N TYR A 478 -10.66 -1.33 12.47
CA TYR A 478 -10.99 -2.30 11.43
C TYR A 478 -9.79 -2.82 10.62
N LEU A 479 -8.64 -2.14 10.66
CA LEU A 479 -7.43 -2.57 9.96
C LEU A 479 -6.84 -3.83 10.59
N THR A 480 -6.07 -4.57 9.78
CA THR A 480 -5.24 -5.69 10.23
C THR A 480 -3.77 -5.27 10.27
N LEU A 481 -2.99 -5.81 11.20
CA LEU A 481 -1.56 -5.51 11.30
C LEU A 481 -0.76 -6.07 10.11
N SER A 482 -1.24 -7.14 9.48
CA SER A 482 -0.64 -7.77 8.29
C SER A 482 -0.84 -6.98 7.00
N ARG A 483 -1.80 -6.02 6.97
CA ARG A 483 -2.11 -5.23 5.77
C ARG A 483 -0.88 -4.47 5.29
N SER A 484 -0.59 -4.58 3.99
CA SER A 484 0.53 -3.87 3.37
C SER A 484 0.32 -2.35 3.44
N ALA A 485 1.37 -1.62 3.85
CA ALA A 485 1.33 -0.16 3.93
C ALA A 485 1.04 0.51 2.57
N GLY A 486 1.45 -0.11 1.46
CA GLY A 486 1.18 0.39 0.10
C GLY A 486 -0.28 0.34 -0.33
N THR A 487 -1.14 -0.40 0.40
CA THR A 487 -2.59 -0.51 0.11
C THR A 487 -3.45 0.45 0.95
N LEU A 488 -2.84 1.22 1.83
CA LEU A 488 -3.53 2.19 2.67
C LEU A 488 -3.92 3.43 1.88
N SER A 489 -5.08 3.99 2.19
CA SER A 489 -5.44 5.33 1.72
C SER A 489 -4.53 6.40 2.37
N GLY A 490 -4.47 7.59 1.78
CA GLY A 490 -3.70 8.72 2.33
C GLY A 490 -4.09 9.02 3.77
N GLY A 491 -5.39 9.09 4.06
CA GLY A 491 -5.90 9.34 5.40
C GLY A 491 -5.63 8.21 6.40
N GLU A 492 -5.72 6.92 5.99
CA GLU A 492 -5.34 5.79 6.84
C GLU A 492 -3.86 5.86 7.24
N SER A 493 -2.99 6.15 6.27
CA SER A 493 -1.54 6.29 6.50
C SER A 493 -1.21 7.43 7.45
N GLN A 494 -1.85 8.58 7.26
CA GLN A 494 -1.66 9.75 8.12
C GLN A 494 -2.09 9.48 9.56
N ARG A 495 -3.24 8.83 9.76
CA ARG A 495 -3.73 8.44 11.09
C ARG A 495 -2.84 7.41 11.77
N ILE A 496 -2.25 6.47 11.02
CA ILE A 496 -1.25 5.55 11.56
C ILE A 496 -0.04 6.34 12.10
N ARG A 497 0.47 7.30 11.34
CA ARG A 497 1.57 8.16 11.81
C ARG A 497 1.18 8.97 13.04
N LEU A 498 -0.03 9.54 13.05
CA LEU A 498 -0.56 10.27 14.22
C LEU A 498 -0.62 9.36 15.45
N ALA A 499 -1.18 8.16 15.34
CA ALA A 499 -1.24 7.19 16.42
C ALA A 499 0.15 6.80 16.95
N THR A 500 1.13 6.63 16.04
CA THR A 500 2.53 6.31 16.40
C THR A 500 3.19 7.46 17.16
N GLN A 501 2.95 8.71 16.74
CA GLN A 501 3.50 9.90 17.41
C GLN A 501 2.89 10.12 18.80
N ILE A 502 1.59 9.92 18.95
CA ILE A 502 0.92 9.96 20.27
C ILE A 502 1.51 8.87 21.19
N GLY A 503 1.74 7.69 20.62
CA GLY A 503 2.35 6.56 21.33
C GLY A 503 3.75 6.85 21.86
N SER A 504 4.50 7.77 21.24
CA SER A 504 5.83 8.18 21.70
C SER A 504 5.82 8.97 23.01
N GLY A 505 4.66 9.55 23.40
CA GLY A 505 4.51 10.31 24.65
C GLY A 505 5.34 11.59 24.72
N LEU A 506 5.77 12.13 23.56
CA LEU A 506 6.55 13.37 23.51
C LEU A 506 5.74 14.56 24.02
N THR A 507 6.37 15.43 24.80
CA THR A 507 5.80 16.65 25.35
C THR A 507 6.64 17.87 24.97
N GLY A 508 6.00 19.05 24.91
CA GLY A 508 6.67 20.29 24.53
C GLY A 508 7.02 20.40 23.05
N VAL A 509 6.41 19.59 22.22
CA VAL A 509 6.65 19.53 20.76
C VAL A 509 5.54 20.29 20.02
N MET A 510 5.84 20.79 18.83
CA MET A 510 4.88 21.38 17.91
C MET A 510 4.54 20.37 16.82
N TYR A 511 3.31 19.84 16.85
CA TYR A 511 2.79 18.96 15.80
C TYR A 511 2.09 19.80 14.72
N ILE A 512 2.44 19.55 13.46
CA ILE A 512 1.82 20.19 12.31
C ILE A 512 1.19 19.12 11.44
N LEU A 513 -0.13 19.19 11.28
CA LEU A 513 -0.93 18.19 10.56
C LEU A 513 -1.57 18.82 9.32
N ASP A 514 -1.57 18.07 8.21
CA ASP A 514 -2.20 18.46 6.95
C ASP A 514 -3.50 17.70 6.76
N GLU A 515 -4.64 18.38 6.93
CA GLU A 515 -5.98 17.86 6.70
C GLU A 515 -6.24 16.44 7.27
N PRO A 516 -6.06 16.20 8.57
CA PRO A 516 -6.15 14.88 9.17
C PRO A 516 -7.56 14.26 9.15
N SER A 517 -8.62 15.05 8.89
CA SER A 517 -10.00 14.60 8.75
C SER A 517 -10.32 13.93 7.41
N ILE A 518 -9.37 13.94 6.46
CA ILE A 518 -9.58 13.42 5.11
C ILE A 518 -10.07 11.98 5.10
N GLY A 519 -11.12 11.72 4.29
CA GLY A 519 -11.71 10.39 4.10
C GLY A 519 -12.36 9.83 5.36
N LEU A 520 -12.63 10.67 6.37
CA LEU A 520 -13.35 10.28 7.57
C LEU A 520 -14.86 10.50 7.43
N HIS A 521 -15.60 9.52 7.89
CA HIS A 521 -17.01 9.73 8.22
C HIS A 521 -17.11 10.63 9.48
N GLN A 522 -18.18 11.42 9.60
CA GLN A 522 -18.38 12.39 10.70
C GLN A 522 -18.22 11.73 12.09
N ARG A 523 -18.72 10.51 12.25
CA ARG A 523 -18.53 9.71 13.47
C ARG A 523 -17.05 9.52 13.85
N ASP A 524 -16.21 9.24 12.85
CA ASP A 524 -14.78 8.97 13.08
C ASP A 524 -14.00 10.28 13.27
N ASN A 525 -14.49 11.40 12.70
CA ASN A 525 -13.93 12.73 12.88
C ASN A 525 -13.98 13.18 14.36
N ASN A 526 -15.07 12.91 15.07
CA ASN A 526 -15.18 13.20 16.49
C ASN A 526 -14.13 12.48 17.35
N ARG A 527 -13.75 11.25 16.96
CA ARG A 527 -12.65 10.51 17.62
C ARG A 527 -11.30 11.16 17.35
N LEU A 528 -11.07 11.58 16.12
CA LEU A 528 -9.87 12.32 15.75
C LEU A 528 -9.73 13.63 16.55
N ILE A 529 -10.78 14.44 16.61
CA ILE A 529 -10.80 15.69 17.39
C ILE A 529 -10.47 15.42 18.86
N THR A 530 -11.06 14.39 19.46
CA THR A 530 -10.75 13.99 20.84
C THR A 530 -9.27 13.62 21.00
N THR A 531 -8.71 12.96 20.01
CA THR A 531 -7.31 12.54 19.97
C THR A 531 -6.37 13.75 19.85
N LEU A 532 -6.69 14.74 19.01
CA LEU A 532 -5.94 15.98 18.88
C LEU A 532 -5.96 16.80 20.18
N LYS A 533 -7.11 16.84 20.88
CA LYS A 533 -7.22 17.47 22.19
C LYS A 533 -6.36 16.76 23.24
N LYS A 534 -6.37 15.42 23.29
CA LYS A 534 -5.46 14.66 24.16
C LYS A 534 -3.98 14.99 23.88
N LEU A 535 -3.59 15.10 22.61
CA LEU A 535 -2.22 15.45 22.23
C LEU A 535 -1.84 16.86 22.71
N ARG A 536 -2.75 17.84 22.60
CA ARG A 536 -2.61 19.18 23.16
C ARG A 536 -2.46 19.15 24.68
N ASP A 537 -3.34 18.39 25.35
CA ASP A 537 -3.41 18.33 26.82
C ASP A 537 -2.16 17.68 27.44
N LEU A 538 -1.37 16.95 26.66
CA LEU A 538 -0.03 16.49 27.03
C LEU A 538 1.03 17.62 27.06
N GLY A 539 0.65 18.87 26.78
CA GLY A 539 1.56 20.01 26.77
C GLY A 539 2.21 20.28 25.41
N ASN A 540 1.57 19.86 24.33
CA ASN A 540 2.04 20.07 22.96
C ASN A 540 1.27 21.20 22.27
N SER A 541 1.92 21.90 21.33
CA SER A 541 1.26 22.79 20.41
C SER A 541 0.80 21.97 19.19
N VAL A 542 -0.50 22.01 18.87
CA VAL A 542 -1.07 21.25 17.77
C VAL A 542 -1.59 22.23 16.72
N ILE A 543 -0.94 22.28 15.57
CA ILE A 543 -1.31 23.16 14.45
C ILE A 543 -1.87 22.28 13.34
N VAL A 544 -3.09 22.56 12.90
CA VAL A 544 -3.79 21.74 11.93
C VAL A 544 -4.22 22.63 10.75
N VAL A 545 -3.82 22.26 9.54
CA VAL A 545 -4.42 22.82 8.32
C VAL A 545 -5.70 22.06 8.07
N GLU A 546 -6.85 22.72 8.13
CA GLU A 546 -8.14 22.04 8.09
C GLU A 546 -9.26 22.89 7.46
N HIS A 547 -10.26 22.18 6.94
CA HIS A 547 -11.46 22.73 6.34
C HIS A 547 -12.75 22.25 7.01
N ASP A 548 -12.63 21.28 7.91
CA ASP A 548 -13.76 20.70 8.62
C ASP A 548 -14.30 21.64 9.70
N THR A 549 -15.60 21.84 9.67
CA THR A 549 -16.30 22.79 10.57
C THR A 549 -16.21 22.36 12.04
N ASP A 550 -16.36 21.05 12.33
CA ASP A 550 -16.33 20.56 13.71
C ASP A 550 -14.93 20.70 14.32
N THR A 551 -13.90 20.50 13.51
CA THR A 551 -12.51 20.72 13.93
C THR A 551 -12.23 22.19 14.22
N MET A 552 -12.79 23.12 13.41
CA MET A 552 -12.68 24.55 13.66
C MET A 552 -13.36 24.97 14.97
N TYR A 553 -14.58 24.50 15.26
CA TYR A 553 -15.27 24.76 16.53
C TYR A 553 -14.59 24.10 17.74
N ALA A 554 -13.87 23.02 17.53
CA ALA A 554 -13.14 22.32 18.58
C ALA A 554 -11.78 22.95 18.90
N ALA A 555 -11.28 23.85 18.04
CA ALA A 555 -9.99 24.51 18.17
C ALA A 555 -10.01 25.62 19.22
N ASP A 556 -8.88 25.85 19.90
CA ASP A 556 -8.69 26.99 20.81
C ASP A 556 -8.53 28.30 20.01
N GLN A 557 -8.01 28.21 18.76
CA GLN A 557 -7.85 29.35 17.87
C GLN A 557 -7.93 28.90 16.40
N VAL A 558 -8.57 29.73 15.58
CA VAL A 558 -8.65 29.58 14.13
C VAL A 558 -7.95 30.76 13.46
N ILE A 559 -7.20 30.49 12.40
CA ILE A 559 -6.50 31.49 11.58
C ILE A 559 -7.00 31.30 10.15
N ASP A 560 -7.69 32.30 9.61
CA ASP A 560 -8.22 32.29 8.25
C ASP A 560 -7.31 33.04 7.30
N ILE A 561 -6.83 32.36 6.24
CA ILE A 561 -5.91 32.89 5.23
C ILE A 561 -6.62 33.05 3.89
N GLY A 562 -6.54 34.24 3.30
CA GLY A 562 -7.20 34.59 2.05
C GLY A 562 -6.70 35.90 1.45
N PRO A 563 -7.58 36.68 0.78
CA PRO A 563 -9.01 36.40 0.47
C PRO A 563 -9.21 35.44 -0.71
N GLY A 564 -8.18 35.21 -1.51
CA GLY A 564 -8.22 34.37 -2.70
C GLY A 564 -7.11 33.33 -2.76
N ALA A 565 -6.93 32.73 -3.92
CA ALA A 565 -5.88 31.74 -4.17
C ALA A 565 -4.67 32.40 -4.89
N GLY A 566 -3.49 31.78 -4.77
CA GLY A 566 -2.27 32.20 -5.47
C GLY A 566 -1.89 33.66 -5.15
N VAL A 567 -1.73 34.50 -6.18
CA VAL A 567 -1.32 35.91 -6.01
C VAL A 567 -2.35 36.77 -5.26
N HIS A 568 -3.59 36.33 -5.20
CA HIS A 568 -4.68 37.01 -4.51
C HIS A 568 -4.83 36.56 -3.04
N GLY A 569 -4.04 35.56 -2.62
CA GLY A 569 -4.00 35.03 -1.26
C GLY A 569 -2.87 35.59 -0.42
N GLY A 570 -2.56 34.94 0.67
CA GLY A 570 -1.39 35.20 1.51
C GLY A 570 -1.57 36.26 2.57
N TYR A 571 -2.82 36.64 2.93
CA TYR A 571 -3.14 37.54 4.01
C TYR A 571 -3.90 36.79 5.13
N VAL A 572 -3.70 37.22 6.38
CA VAL A 572 -4.56 36.81 7.50
C VAL A 572 -5.83 37.69 7.45
N LEU A 573 -6.98 37.07 7.25
CA LEU A 573 -8.27 37.76 7.19
C LEU A 573 -8.91 37.92 8.56
N ALA A 574 -8.79 36.89 9.38
CA ALA A 574 -9.31 36.85 10.72
C ALA A 574 -8.52 35.86 11.57
N GLN A 575 -8.44 36.12 12.87
CA GLN A 575 -7.78 35.26 13.85
C GLN A 575 -8.55 35.37 15.18
N GLY A 576 -8.90 34.22 15.77
CA GLY A 576 -9.67 34.14 17.01
C GLY A 576 -10.37 32.81 17.18
N THR A 577 -11.39 32.71 17.98
CA THR A 577 -12.26 31.52 18.08
C THR A 577 -13.12 31.36 16.83
N ALA A 578 -13.69 30.19 16.62
CA ALA A 578 -14.58 29.92 15.46
C ALA A 578 -15.77 30.92 15.45
N GLU A 579 -16.30 31.28 16.62
CA GLU A 579 -17.40 32.26 16.77
C GLU A 579 -16.96 33.70 16.39
N GLU A 580 -15.72 34.06 16.67
CA GLU A 580 -15.14 35.34 16.25
C GLU A 580 -14.91 35.39 14.75
N ILE A 581 -14.40 34.30 14.17
CA ILE A 581 -14.27 34.14 12.70
C ILE A 581 -15.64 34.23 12.03
N ALA A 582 -16.68 33.60 12.59
CA ALA A 582 -18.04 33.63 12.07
C ALA A 582 -18.64 35.08 12.01
N LYS A 583 -18.19 35.99 12.86
CA LYS A 583 -18.61 37.39 12.84
C LYS A 583 -17.87 38.25 11.82
N SER A 584 -16.75 37.79 11.30
CA SER A 584 -15.93 38.53 10.33
C SER A 584 -16.60 38.63 8.96
N ASP A 585 -16.73 39.83 8.44
CA ASP A 585 -17.28 40.07 7.11
C ASP A 585 -16.28 39.82 5.99
N ASN A 586 -15.01 39.94 6.29
CA ASN A 586 -13.93 39.75 5.34
C ASN A 586 -13.59 38.27 5.12
N SER A 587 -13.98 37.39 6.03
CA SER A 587 -13.74 35.96 6.01
C SER A 587 -14.82 35.22 5.23
N ILE A 588 -14.43 34.53 4.14
CA ILE A 588 -15.33 33.62 3.41
C ILE A 588 -15.68 32.44 4.30
N THR A 589 -14.70 31.88 5.01
CA THR A 589 -14.89 30.83 6.01
C THR A 589 -15.92 31.27 7.05
N GLY A 590 -15.81 32.52 7.57
CA GLY A 590 -16.74 33.09 8.55
C GLY A 590 -18.17 33.21 8.02
N LYS A 591 -18.36 33.51 6.73
CA LYS A 591 -19.68 33.57 6.13
C LYS A 591 -20.36 32.20 6.07
N TYR A 592 -19.61 31.12 5.85
CA TYR A 592 -20.14 29.76 5.92
C TYR A 592 -20.38 29.30 7.36
N LEU A 593 -19.45 29.57 8.28
CA LEU A 593 -19.63 29.23 9.71
C LEU A 593 -20.85 29.92 10.33
N SER A 594 -21.14 31.15 9.92
CA SER A 594 -22.32 31.90 10.41
C SER A 594 -23.64 31.59 9.70
N GLY A 595 -23.62 30.70 8.67
CA GLY A 595 -24.79 30.39 7.84
C GLY A 595 -25.19 31.50 6.85
N ARG A 596 -24.46 32.64 6.80
CA ARG A 596 -24.70 33.71 5.80
C ARG A 596 -24.50 33.23 4.35
N MET A 597 -23.63 32.23 4.15
CA MET A 597 -23.48 31.45 2.92
C MET A 597 -23.68 29.99 3.25
N GLN A 598 -24.35 29.28 2.37
CA GLN A 598 -24.55 27.83 2.51
C GLN A 598 -24.75 27.17 1.17
N ILE A 599 -24.40 25.90 1.06
CA ILE A 599 -24.75 25.05 -0.07
C ILE A 599 -26.22 24.67 0.08
N ALA A 600 -27.05 25.10 -0.85
CA ALA A 600 -28.49 24.93 -0.73
C ALA A 600 -28.92 23.47 -0.92
N VAL A 601 -29.88 23.00 -0.13
CA VAL A 601 -30.58 21.75 -0.39
C VAL A 601 -31.47 21.93 -1.62
N PRO A 602 -31.42 21.05 -2.64
CA PRO A 602 -32.27 21.17 -3.81
C PRO A 602 -33.76 21.14 -3.43
N LYS A 603 -34.51 22.17 -3.80
CA LYS A 603 -35.98 22.25 -3.54
C LYS A 603 -36.73 21.07 -4.17
N LYS A 604 -36.23 20.56 -5.29
CA LYS A 604 -36.79 19.40 -5.99
C LYS A 604 -35.66 18.53 -6.50
N ARG A 605 -35.63 17.27 -6.09
CA ARG A 605 -34.68 16.29 -6.60
C ARG A 605 -35.14 15.74 -7.94
N ARG A 606 -34.19 15.33 -8.79
CA ARG A 606 -34.51 14.71 -10.08
C ARG A 606 -35.30 13.42 -9.89
N ASN A 607 -36.22 13.16 -10.82
CA ASN A 607 -36.96 11.91 -10.83
C ASN A 607 -36.07 10.78 -11.34
N LEU A 608 -36.30 9.59 -10.82
CA LEU A 608 -35.62 8.38 -11.31
C LEU A 608 -36.11 8.08 -12.74
N THR A 609 -35.18 7.87 -13.63
CA THR A 609 -35.45 7.64 -15.07
C THR A 609 -36.00 6.26 -15.39
N GLY A 610 -36.04 5.36 -14.40
CA GLY A 610 -36.39 3.94 -14.58
C GLY A 610 -35.28 3.09 -15.20
N LYS A 611 -34.13 3.72 -15.60
CA LYS A 611 -32.93 3.02 -16.07
C LYS A 611 -31.96 2.84 -14.94
N TYR A 612 -31.43 1.62 -14.79
CA TYR A 612 -30.54 1.29 -13.69
C TYR A 612 -29.33 0.49 -14.17
N LEU A 613 -28.20 0.72 -13.53
CA LEU A 613 -27.13 -0.27 -13.42
C LEU A 613 -27.38 -1.12 -12.18
N GLU A 614 -27.31 -2.44 -12.29
CA GLU A 614 -27.51 -3.35 -11.17
C GLU A 614 -26.31 -4.28 -11.01
N ILE A 615 -25.66 -4.21 -9.85
CA ILE A 615 -24.68 -5.21 -9.40
C ILE A 615 -25.47 -6.30 -8.68
N VAL A 616 -25.23 -7.57 -9.01
CA VAL A 616 -25.85 -8.72 -8.35
C VAL A 616 -24.78 -9.56 -7.68
N GLY A 617 -24.89 -9.73 -6.37
CA GLY A 617 -24.10 -10.69 -5.62
C GLY A 617 -22.59 -10.40 -5.57
N ALA A 618 -22.20 -9.17 -5.27
CA ALA A 618 -20.78 -8.79 -5.07
C ALA A 618 -20.22 -9.42 -3.80
N THR A 619 -19.06 -10.07 -3.90
CA THR A 619 -18.42 -10.82 -2.80
C THR A 619 -16.91 -10.50 -2.69
N GLU A 620 -16.44 -9.44 -3.31
CA GLU A 620 -15.03 -9.03 -3.26
C GLU A 620 -14.68 -8.45 -1.88
N HIS A 621 -13.53 -8.79 -1.34
CA HIS A 621 -13.03 -8.38 -0.02
C HIS A 621 -14.06 -8.59 1.10
N ASN A 622 -14.50 -7.50 1.75
CA ASN A 622 -15.47 -7.56 2.85
C ASN A 622 -16.95 -7.53 2.42
N LEU A 623 -17.24 -7.46 1.12
CA LEU A 623 -18.63 -7.41 0.63
C LEU A 623 -19.38 -8.73 0.86
N LYS A 624 -20.58 -8.65 1.44
CA LYS A 624 -21.39 -9.80 1.84
C LYS A 624 -22.53 -10.07 0.85
N ASN A 625 -22.19 -10.57 -0.35
CA ASN A 625 -23.16 -10.91 -1.41
C ASN A 625 -24.09 -9.73 -1.75
N VAL A 626 -23.49 -8.57 -1.94
CA VAL A 626 -24.20 -7.29 -2.11
C VAL A 626 -24.92 -7.24 -3.47
N THR A 627 -26.22 -6.89 -3.45
CA THR A 627 -27.01 -6.56 -4.65
C THR A 627 -27.50 -5.13 -4.51
N VAL A 628 -27.24 -4.28 -5.52
CA VAL A 628 -27.55 -2.85 -5.47
C VAL A 628 -27.83 -2.29 -6.86
N LYS A 629 -28.76 -1.32 -6.93
CA LYS A 629 -29.17 -0.60 -8.14
C LYS A 629 -28.73 0.85 -8.07
N PHE A 630 -28.14 1.32 -9.17
CA PHE A 630 -27.72 2.72 -9.35
C PHE A 630 -28.60 3.35 -10.45
N PRO A 631 -29.46 4.34 -10.12
CA PRO A 631 -30.32 4.99 -11.11
C PRO A 631 -29.49 5.87 -12.06
N LEU A 632 -29.69 5.70 -13.36
CA LEU A 632 -28.98 6.45 -14.39
C LEU A 632 -29.60 7.83 -14.64
N GLY A 633 -28.76 8.81 -15.00
CA GLY A 633 -29.18 10.19 -15.20
C GLY A 633 -29.43 10.96 -13.91
N ASN A 634 -28.86 10.51 -12.80
CA ASN A 634 -29.00 11.10 -11.46
C ASN A 634 -27.63 11.37 -10.82
N PHE A 635 -27.63 12.24 -9.80
CA PHE A 635 -26.48 12.42 -8.93
C PHE A 635 -26.59 11.45 -7.74
N ILE A 636 -25.64 10.52 -7.68
CA ILE A 636 -25.62 9.41 -6.71
C ILE A 636 -24.46 9.58 -5.76
N CYS A 637 -24.71 9.52 -4.44
CA CYS A 637 -23.67 9.42 -3.44
C CYS A 637 -23.61 8.02 -2.82
N VAL A 638 -22.40 7.46 -2.73
CA VAL A 638 -22.12 6.22 -2.00
C VAL A 638 -21.47 6.59 -0.69
N THR A 639 -22.16 6.33 0.41
CA THR A 639 -21.82 6.77 1.76
C THR A 639 -21.57 5.60 2.70
N GLY A 640 -21.16 5.89 3.92
CA GLY A 640 -20.95 4.92 5.01
C GLY A 640 -19.61 5.11 5.71
N VAL A 641 -19.43 4.46 6.84
CA VAL A 641 -18.23 4.59 7.66
C VAL A 641 -16.94 4.16 6.94
N SER A 642 -15.79 4.58 7.44
CA SER A 642 -14.50 4.17 6.89
C SER A 642 -14.36 2.64 6.94
N GLY A 643 -13.83 2.04 5.85
CA GLY A 643 -13.69 0.58 5.74
C GLY A 643 -14.98 -0.22 5.51
N SER A 644 -16.14 0.42 5.29
CA SER A 644 -17.42 -0.29 5.03
C SER A 644 -17.51 -1.00 3.68
N GLY A 645 -16.53 -0.82 2.77
CA GLY A 645 -16.49 -1.50 1.46
C GLY A 645 -16.89 -0.63 0.27
N LYS A 646 -17.04 0.68 0.43
CA LYS A 646 -17.42 1.64 -0.63
C LYS A 646 -16.51 1.55 -1.87
N SER A 647 -15.21 1.72 -1.67
CA SER A 647 -14.24 1.70 -2.78
C SER A 647 -14.17 0.31 -3.43
N THR A 648 -14.31 -0.78 -2.66
CA THR A 648 -14.40 -2.14 -3.20
C THR A 648 -15.63 -2.29 -4.10
N LEU A 649 -16.81 -1.84 -3.65
CA LEU A 649 -18.05 -1.94 -4.44
C LEU A 649 -17.98 -1.12 -5.72
N ILE A 650 -17.45 0.11 -5.65
CA ILE A 650 -17.47 1.05 -6.77
C ILE A 650 -16.25 0.88 -7.67
N ASN A 651 -15.03 0.90 -7.12
CA ASN A 651 -13.81 0.86 -7.93
C ASN A 651 -13.50 -0.56 -8.41
N ASP A 652 -13.53 -1.57 -7.51
CA ASP A 652 -13.13 -2.93 -7.87
C ASP A 652 -14.24 -3.70 -8.58
N VAL A 653 -15.49 -3.59 -8.10
CA VAL A 653 -16.61 -4.34 -8.70
C VAL A 653 -17.28 -3.54 -9.81
N LEU A 654 -17.81 -2.34 -9.56
CA LEU A 654 -18.60 -1.61 -10.57
C LEU A 654 -17.71 -1.13 -11.72
N TYR A 655 -16.73 -0.27 -11.43
CA TYR A 655 -15.91 0.38 -12.45
C TYR A 655 -15.12 -0.61 -13.30
N LYS A 656 -14.37 -1.53 -12.67
CA LYS A 656 -13.52 -2.48 -13.41
C LYS A 656 -14.35 -3.42 -14.30
N ASN A 657 -15.51 -3.89 -13.82
CA ASN A 657 -16.40 -4.73 -14.65
C ASN A 657 -16.96 -3.94 -15.84
N ILE A 658 -17.46 -2.71 -15.63
CA ILE A 658 -17.95 -1.87 -16.73
C ILE A 658 -16.82 -1.58 -17.73
N TYR A 659 -15.64 -1.19 -17.23
CA TYR A 659 -14.49 -0.85 -18.07
C TYR A 659 -14.02 -2.04 -18.91
N LYS A 660 -14.02 -3.24 -18.32
CA LYS A 660 -13.68 -4.50 -19.00
C LYS A 660 -14.62 -4.77 -20.16
N GLU A 661 -15.93 -4.67 -19.93
CA GLU A 661 -16.95 -4.93 -20.95
C GLU A 661 -16.94 -3.88 -22.07
N LEU A 662 -16.88 -2.59 -21.74
CA LEU A 662 -16.92 -1.51 -22.73
C LEU A 662 -15.64 -1.39 -23.58
N ASN A 663 -14.47 -1.74 -23.01
CA ASN A 663 -13.18 -1.56 -23.67
C ASN A 663 -12.49 -2.88 -24.03
N ASN A 664 -13.15 -4.04 -23.86
CA ASN A 664 -12.55 -5.37 -24.05
C ASN A 664 -11.18 -5.49 -23.33
N SER A 665 -11.11 -4.97 -22.11
CA SER A 665 -9.88 -4.96 -21.31
C SER A 665 -9.68 -6.30 -20.61
N THR A 666 -8.42 -6.70 -20.44
CA THR A 666 -8.04 -7.94 -19.74
C THR A 666 -7.81 -7.77 -18.24
N MET A 667 -8.14 -6.59 -17.68
CA MET A 667 -7.89 -6.31 -16.26
C MET A 667 -8.66 -7.26 -15.32
N LYS A 668 -8.05 -7.56 -14.18
CA LYS A 668 -8.72 -8.31 -13.10
C LYS A 668 -9.85 -7.48 -12.51
N VAL A 669 -11.02 -8.08 -12.40
CA VAL A 669 -12.24 -7.44 -11.90
C VAL A 669 -12.65 -8.02 -10.56
N GLY A 670 -13.34 -7.22 -9.74
CA GLY A 670 -13.90 -7.70 -8.48
C GLY A 670 -15.03 -8.71 -8.70
N LYS A 671 -15.16 -9.66 -7.79
CA LYS A 671 -16.09 -10.77 -7.87
C LYS A 671 -17.54 -10.32 -7.70
N CYS A 672 -18.37 -10.59 -8.69
CA CYS A 672 -19.84 -10.47 -8.62
C CYS A 672 -20.48 -11.54 -9.49
N LYS A 673 -21.77 -11.84 -9.26
CA LYS A 673 -22.50 -12.82 -10.06
C LYS A 673 -22.85 -12.30 -11.44
N SER A 674 -23.31 -11.06 -11.53
CA SER A 674 -23.61 -10.40 -12.80
C SER A 674 -23.71 -8.89 -12.65
N LEU A 675 -23.50 -8.18 -13.75
CA LEU A 675 -23.74 -6.76 -13.91
C LEU A 675 -24.79 -6.55 -15.00
N LYS A 676 -25.87 -5.81 -14.69
CA LYS A 676 -26.99 -5.57 -15.61
C LYS A 676 -27.14 -4.10 -15.94
N GLY A 677 -27.69 -3.78 -17.12
CA GLY A 677 -27.99 -2.42 -17.54
C GLY A 677 -26.86 -1.70 -18.28
N LEU A 678 -25.78 -2.39 -18.66
CA LEU A 678 -24.63 -1.82 -19.38
C LEU A 678 -25.00 -1.16 -20.72
N HIS A 679 -26.01 -1.66 -21.42
CA HIS A 679 -26.48 -1.11 -22.70
C HIS A 679 -27.03 0.32 -22.62
N HIS A 680 -27.22 0.86 -21.43
CA HIS A 680 -27.62 2.24 -21.20
C HIS A 680 -26.43 3.20 -21.13
N ILE A 681 -25.20 2.71 -21.07
CA ILE A 681 -23.99 3.49 -20.90
C ILE A 681 -23.10 3.29 -22.13
N ASP A 682 -22.53 4.38 -22.62
CA ASP A 682 -21.55 4.36 -23.71
C ASP A 682 -20.10 4.50 -23.22
N LYS A 683 -19.91 5.11 -22.03
CA LYS A 683 -18.59 5.40 -21.49
C LYS A 683 -18.60 5.43 -19.98
N VAL A 684 -17.54 4.92 -19.35
CA VAL A 684 -17.26 5.09 -17.93
C VAL A 684 -15.97 5.85 -17.73
N ILE A 685 -15.97 6.81 -16.81
CA ILE A 685 -14.81 7.65 -16.48
C ILE A 685 -14.63 7.61 -14.97
N ASN A 686 -13.46 7.13 -14.55
CA ASN A 686 -13.06 7.16 -13.15
C ASN A 686 -12.12 8.35 -12.90
N ILE A 687 -12.49 9.20 -11.94
CA ILE A 687 -11.76 10.40 -11.54
C ILE A 687 -11.33 10.21 -10.09
N ASP A 688 -10.14 9.66 -9.91
CA ASP A 688 -9.51 9.40 -8.62
C ASP A 688 -8.42 10.45 -8.28
N GLN A 689 -7.89 10.38 -7.09
CA GLN A 689 -6.83 11.28 -6.58
C GLN A 689 -5.42 10.91 -7.07
N SER A 690 -5.27 9.89 -7.94
CA SER A 690 -3.97 9.51 -8.47
C SER A 690 -3.34 10.64 -9.29
N PRO A 691 -2.01 10.80 -9.30
CA PRO A 691 -1.34 11.83 -10.08
C PRO A 691 -1.69 11.76 -11.57
N ILE A 692 -1.75 12.91 -12.24
CA ILE A 692 -2.00 13.02 -13.70
C ILE A 692 -0.84 12.49 -14.55
N GLY A 693 0.24 12.06 -13.92
CA GLY A 693 1.40 11.43 -14.54
C GLY A 693 2.47 11.13 -13.50
N ARG A 694 3.36 10.21 -13.84
CA ARG A 694 4.42 9.72 -12.92
C ARG A 694 5.75 10.46 -13.06
N THR A 695 5.88 11.33 -14.06
CA THR A 695 7.14 12.02 -14.36
C THR A 695 6.99 13.53 -14.23
N PRO A 696 8.07 14.26 -13.95
CA PRO A 696 8.06 15.74 -13.91
C PRO A 696 7.62 16.41 -15.21
N ARG A 697 7.60 15.68 -16.33
CA ARG A 697 7.15 16.17 -17.65
C ARG A 697 5.63 16.26 -17.76
N SER A 698 4.90 15.45 -16.99
CA SER A 698 3.46 15.53 -16.93
C SER A 698 3.04 16.80 -16.19
N ASN A 699 2.14 17.57 -16.76
CA ASN A 699 1.64 18.82 -16.20
C ASN A 699 0.21 19.10 -16.68
N PRO A 700 -0.52 20.06 -16.10
CA PRO A 700 -1.88 20.40 -16.50
C PRO A 700 -2.04 20.69 -18.00
N ALA A 701 -1.09 21.40 -18.63
CA ALA A 701 -1.17 21.72 -20.04
C ALA A 701 -1.06 20.49 -20.94
N THR A 702 -0.19 19.53 -20.61
CA THR A 702 -0.04 18.29 -21.38
C THR A 702 -1.23 17.36 -21.17
N TYR A 703 -1.73 17.24 -19.95
CA TYR A 703 -2.83 16.34 -19.62
C TYR A 703 -4.16 16.77 -20.28
N THR A 704 -4.47 18.07 -20.28
CA THR A 704 -5.66 18.62 -20.93
C THR A 704 -5.54 18.66 -22.46
N GLY A 705 -4.34 18.39 -23.00
CA GLY A 705 -4.05 18.50 -24.43
C GLY A 705 -4.04 19.94 -24.97
N VAL A 706 -3.97 20.95 -24.08
CA VAL A 706 -3.85 22.34 -24.47
C VAL A 706 -2.45 22.66 -24.96
N PHE A 707 -1.45 21.96 -24.46
CA PHE A 707 -0.05 22.16 -24.84
C PHE A 707 0.22 21.89 -26.31
N ASP A 708 -0.48 20.94 -26.92
CA ASP A 708 -0.39 20.67 -28.35
C ASP A 708 -0.84 21.86 -29.22
N LEU A 709 -1.91 22.52 -28.78
CA LEU A 709 -2.42 23.74 -29.46
C LEU A 709 -1.47 24.93 -29.25
N ILE A 710 -0.87 25.04 -28.05
CA ILE A 710 0.13 26.09 -27.78
C ILE A 710 1.35 25.89 -28.69
N ARG A 711 1.86 24.68 -28.83
CA ARG A 711 2.99 24.36 -29.71
C ARG A 711 2.67 24.70 -31.19
N ASP A 712 1.45 24.44 -31.62
CA ASP A 712 1.00 24.84 -32.99
C ASP A 712 1.10 26.36 -33.22
N ILE A 713 0.68 27.17 -32.23
CA ILE A 713 0.79 28.62 -32.31
C ILE A 713 2.26 29.08 -32.42
N PHE A 714 3.13 28.55 -31.57
CA PHE A 714 4.55 28.90 -31.58
C PHE A 714 5.20 28.54 -32.93
N ALA A 715 4.85 27.40 -33.52
CA ALA A 715 5.32 27.00 -34.86
C ALA A 715 4.84 27.92 -35.98
N THR A 716 3.71 28.63 -35.80
CA THR A 716 3.18 29.57 -36.80
C THR A 716 3.75 30.99 -36.70
N THR A 717 4.54 31.30 -35.65
CA THR A 717 5.18 32.61 -35.51
C THR A 717 6.16 32.88 -36.64
N ASN A 718 6.35 34.14 -37.01
CA ASN A 718 7.27 34.54 -38.07
C ASN A 718 8.70 34.07 -37.78
N GLU A 719 9.15 34.20 -36.56
CA GLU A 719 10.48 33.80 -36.13
C GLU A 719 10.70 32.29 -36.24
N ALA A 720 9.71 31.48 -35.84
CA ALA A 720 9.78 30.03 -35.98
C ALA A 720 9.84 29.61 -37.45
N LYS A 721 9.04 30.29 -38.33
CA LYS A 721 9.04 30.01 -39.75
C LYS A 721 10.37 30.38 -40.43
N MET A 722 10.95 31.54 -40.08
CA MET A 722 12.26 31.96 -40.60
C MET A 722 13.38 30.98 -40.20
N ARG A 723 13.30 30.37 -39.04
CA ARG A 723 14.27 29.37 -38.55
C ARG A 723 13.93 27.95 -38.98
N GLY A 724 12.83 27.70 -39.66
CA GLY A 724 12.36 26.38 -40.06
C GLY A 724 11.90 25.51 -38.92
N TYR A 725 11.51 26.13 -37.79
CA TYR A 725 11.11 25.38 -36.57
C TYR A 725 9.68 24.86 -36.72
N GLN A 726 9.54 23.55 -36.60
CA GLN A 726 8.26 22.86 -36.63
C GLN A 726 7.73 22.64 -35.20
N LYS A 727 6.48 22.16 -35.04
CA LYS A 727 5.82 21.86 -33.76
C LYS A 727 6.67 21.01 -32.80
N GLY A 728 7.48 20.06 -33.34
CA GLY A 728 8.37 19.21 -32.56
C GLY A 728 9.43 19.98 -31.76
N ARG A 729 9.92 21.12 -32.31
CA ARG A 729 10.92 22.00 -31.68
C ARG A 729 10.44 22.55 -30.33
N PHE A 730 9.14 22.79 -30.21
CA PHE A 730 8.51 23.33 -29.01
C PHE A 730 8.04 22.24 -28.02
N SER A 731 8.49 20.98 -28.18
CA SER A 731 8.23 19.88 -27.26
C SER A 731 9.44 19.64 -26.34
N PHE A 732 9.22 19.64 -25.04
CA PHE A 732 10.26 19.26 -24.07
C PHE A 732 10.45 17.73 -23.99
N ASN A 733 9.63 16.93 -24.69
CA ASN A 733 9.75 15.46 -24.74
C ASN A 733 10.63 14.98 -25.91
N VAL A 734 10.88 15.82 -26.91
CA VAL A 734 11.57 15.45 -28.15
C VAL A 734 12.92 16.16 -28.21
N PRO A 735 14.01 15.47 -28.63
CA PRO A 735 15.31 16.12 -28.87
C PRO A 735 15.22 17.27 -29.85
N GLY A 736 16.14 18.21 -29.77
CA GLY A 736 16.28 19.36 -30.65
C GLY A 736 15.81 20.69 -30.10
N GLY A 737 14.72 20.74 -29.31
CA GLY A 737 14.25 21.97 -28.67
C GLY A 737 14.35 21.94 -27.14
N ARG A 738 14.46 20.79 -26.55
CA ARG A 738 14.56 20.60 -25.09
C ARG A 738 15.98 20.88 -24.59
N CYS A 739 16.09 21.15 -23.31
CA CYS A 739 17.38 21.13 -22.63
C CYS A 739 17.89 19.69 -22.51
N GLU A 740 19.02 19.39 -23.15
CA GLU A 740 19.57 18.03 -23.14
C GLU A 740 20.23 17.65 -21.80
N ALA A 741 20.65 18.62 -20.96
CA ALA A 741 21.21 18.35 -19.65
C ALA A 741 20.18 17.70 -18.68
N CYS A 742 18.94 18.15 -18.72
CA CYS A 742 17.84 17.57 -17.93
C CYS A 742 16.84 16.78 -18.78
N ASN A 743 17.13 16.54 -20.05
CA ASN A 743 16.21 15.87 -21.00
C ASN A 743 14.79 16.47 -21.06
N GLY A 744 14.64 17.76 -20.76
CA GLY A 744 13.37 18.45 -20.73
C GLY A 744 12.59 18.35 -19.42
N ASP A 745 13.14 17.73 -18.38
CA ASP A 745 12.49 17.63 -17.06
C ASP A 745 12.48 18.98 -16.32
N GLY A 746 13.44 19.85 -16.59
CA GLY A 746 13.64 21.12 -15.88
C GLY A 746 14.30 20.95 -14.50
N ILE A 747 14.34 19.75 -13.98
CA ILE A 747 14.91 19.36 -12.71
C ILE A 747 15.84 18.17 -12.89
N ILE A 748 16.78 17.99 -11.98
CA ILE A 748 17.67 16.83 -11.91
C ILE A 748 17.31 16.07 -10.64
N LYS A 749 17.04 14.78 -10.78
CA LYS A 749 16.81 13.88 -9.65
C LYS A 749 18.15 13.40 -9.12
N ILE A 750 18.39 13.63 -7.84
CA ILE A 750 19.54 13.09 -7.11
C ILE A 750 19.01 11.93 -6.26
N GLU A 751 19.40 10.72 -6.62
CA GLU A 751 19.00 9.52 -5.88
C GLU A 751 19.80 9.39 -4.59
N MET A 752 19.08 9.35 -3.47
CA MET A 752 19.66 9.20 -2.13
C MET A 752 19.36 7.80 -1.62
N ASN A 753 20.36 6.91 -1.54
CA ASN A 753 20.19 5.47 -1.25
C ASN A 753 19.40 5.16 0.05
N PHE A 754 19.42 6.04 1.05
CA PHE A 754 18.77 5.84 2.35
C PHE A 754 17.76 6.92 2.72
N LEU A 755 17.67 7.99 1.90
CA LEU A 755 16.78 9.13 2.11
C LEU A 755 15.85 9.30 0.91
N SER A 756 14.86 10.17 1.04
CA SER A 756 14.00 10.54 -0.08
C SER A 756 14.83 11.23 -1.18
N ASP A 757 14.53 10.91 -2.44
CA ASP A 757 15.18 11.53 -3.59
C ASP A 757 15.03 13.06 -3.55
N VAL A 758 16.11 13.76 -3.85
CA VAL A 758 16.15 15.24 -3.91
C VAL A 758 16.03 15.69 -5.36
N TYR A 759 15.16 16.65 -5.59
CA TYR A 759 14.96 17.25 -6.91
C TYR A 759 15.48 18.68 -6.89
N VAL A 760 16.49 18.96 -7.72
CA VAL A 760 17.08 20.30 -7.85
C VAL A 760 16.80 20.89 -9.24
N PRO A 761 16.58 22.19 -9.37
CA PRO A 761 16.46 22.83 -10.68
C PRO A 761 17.71 22.57 -11.53
N CYS A 762 17.51 22.30 -12.83
CA CYS A 762 18.61 22.11 -13.75
C CYS A 762 19.41 23.41 -13.89
N GLU A 763 20.71 23.36 -13.64
CA GLU A 763 21.62 24.52 -13.69
C GLU A 763 21.71 25.14 -15.09
N VAL A 764 21.62 24.35 -16.14
CA VAL A 764 21.72 24.79 -17.54
C VAL A 764 20.48 25.56 -17.97
N CYS A 765 19.28 25.00 -17.80
CA CYS A 765 18.03 25.65 -18.23
C CYS A 765 17.34 26.42 -17.11
N LYS A 766 17.83 26.37 -15.87
CA LYS A 766 17.23 27.04 -14.70
C LYS A 766 15.72 26.75 -14.55
N GLY A 767 15.33 25.50 -14.76
CA GLY A 767 13.94 25.06 -14.68
C GLY A 767 13.12 25.28 -15.95
N LYS A 768 13.62 25.97 -16.98
CA LYS A 768 12.85 26.34 -18.18
C LYS A 768 12.60 25.21 -19.17
N ARG A 769 13.22 24.05 -19.03
CA ARG A 769 13.03 22.81 -19.82
C ARG A 769 13.53 22.84 -21.26
N TYR A 770 13.80 24.01 -21.84
CA TYR A 770 14.20 24.22 -23.24
C TYR A 770 15.62 24.73 -23.36
N ASN A 771 16.20 24.57 -24.56
CA ASN A 771 17.45 25.22 -24.92
C ASN A 771 17.24 26.71 -25.24
N HIS A 772 18.32 27.49 -25.26
CA HIS A 772 18.28 28.93 -25.41
C HIS A 772 17.60 29.35 -26.75
N GLU A 773 17.93 28.70 -27.83
CA GLU A 773 17.42 29.01 -29.17
C GLU A 773 15.90 28.85 -29.29
N THR A 774 15.32 27.86 -28.62
CA THR A 774 13.86 27.67 -28.59
C THR A 774 13.17 28.76 -27.76
N LEU A 775 13.84 29.26 -26.71
CA LEU A 775 13.31 30.31 -25.84
C LEU A 775 13.36 31.69 -26.46
N GLU A 776 14.16 31.90 -27.51
CA GLU A 776 14.17 33.15 -28.27
C GLU A 776 12.87 33.37 -29.04
N VAL A 777 12.24 32.30 -29.52
CA VAL A 777 10.95 32.41 -30.23
C VAL A 777 9.84 32.86 -29.27
N LYS A 778 9.20 33.99 -29.59
CA LYS A 778 8.19 34.62 -28.75
C LYS A 778 6.84 34.72 -29.45
N TYR A 779 5.78 34.48 -28.68
CA TYR A 779 4.40 34.81 -29.05
C TYR A 779 3.87 35.86 -28.08
N LYS A 780 3.41 37.03 -28.60
CA LYS A 780 3.01 38.18 -27.76
C LYS A 780 4.07 38.54 -26.69
N GLY A 781 5.34 38.47 -27.03
CA GLY A 781 6.46 38.81 -26.15
C GLY A 781 6.85 37.76 -25.14
N LYS A 782 6.19 36.60 -25.08
CA LYS A 782 6.44 35.49 -24.13
C LYS A 782 7.03 34.30 -24.86
N SER A 783 8.04 33.65 -24.26
CA SER A 783 8.58 32.38 -24.72
C SER A 783 7.64 31.24 -24.33
N ILE A 784 7.84 30.06 -24.89
CA ILE A 784 7.03 28.88 -24.53
C ILE A 784 7.20 28.48 -23.05
N ALA A 785 8.38 28.70 -22.45
CA ALA A 785 8.63 28.47 -21.02
C ALA A 785 7.85 29.48 -20.17
N ASP A 786 7.82 30.78 -20.57
CA ASP A 786 7.05 31.81 -19.88
C ASP A 786 5.55 31.49 -19.92
N VAL A 787 5.04 30.91 -21.03
CA VAL A 787 3.64 30.47 -21.12
C VAL A 787 3.35 29.28 -20.19
N LEU A 788 4.29 28.34 -20.08
CA LEU A 788 4.14 27.23 -19.12
C LEU A 788 4.20 27.70 -17.65
N ASP A 789 4.92 28.79 -17.38
CA ASP A 789 5.03 29.38 -16.04
C ASP A 789 3.83 30.29 -15.68
N MET A 790 2.98 30.63 -16.63
CA MET A 790 1.73 31.36 -16.37
C MET A 790 0.78 30.53 -15.51
N THR A 791 0.09 31.21 -14.61
CA THR A 791 -1.09 30.65 -13.94
C THR A 791 -2.21 30.41 -14.95
N VAL A 792 -3.12 29.50 -14.63
CA VAL A 792 -4.32 29.25 -15.47
C VAL A 792 -5.10 30.56 -15.69
N GLU A 793 -5.21 31.42 -14.68
CA GLU A 793 -5.92 32.70 -14.76
C GLU A 793 -5.25 33.67 -15.72
N GLU A 794 -3.93 33.84 -15.64
CA GLU A 794 -3.15 34.66 -16.57
C GLU A 794 -3.25 34.12 -17.99
N ALA A 795 -3.19 32.79 -18.14
CA ALA A 795 -3.26 32.16 -19.47
C ALA A 795 -4.64 32.32 -20.14
N VAL A 796 -5.74 32.32 -19.38
CA VAL A 796 -7.09 32.64 -19.93
C VAL A 796 -7.11 34.02 -20.58
N THR A 797 -6.49 35.01 -19.93
CA THR A 797 -6.41 36.38 -20.45
C THR A 797 -5.43 36.46 -21.65
N PHE A 798 -4.27 35.81 -21.55
CA PHE A 798 -3.27 35.79 -22.60
C PHE A 798 -3.76 35.18 -23.93
N PHE A 799 -4.55 34.10 -23.83
CA PHE A 799 -5.14 33.41 -25.00
C PHE A 799 -6.58 33.82 -25.28
N GLU A 800 -7.03 35.00 -24.85
CA GLU A 800 -8.41 35.47 -25.03
C GLU A 800 -8.90 35.38 -26.47
N ASN A 801 -8.03 35.72 -27.43
CA ASN A 801 -8.34 35.71 -28.87
C ASN A 801 -8.08 34.34 -29.55
N VAL A 802 -7.85 33.27 -28.78
CA VAL A 802 -7.64 31.92 -29.31
C VAL A 802 -8.67 30.96 -28.67
N PRO A 803 -9.90 30.90 -29.22
CA PRO A 803 -11.01 30.18 -28.56
C PRO A 803 -10.73 28.72 -28.22
N ARG A 804 -9.99 28.01 -29.09
CA ARG A 804 -9.64 26.58 -28.87
C ARG A 804 -8.78 26.37 -27.64
N ILE A 805 -7.87 27.28 -27.34
CA ILE A 805 -7.00 27.24 -26.16
C ILE A 805 -7.79 27.79 -24.98
N LYS A 806 -8.42 28.96 -25.10
CA LYS A 806 -9.18 29.63 -24.04
C LYS A 806 -10.21 28.69 -23.43
N ASN A 807 -11.02 27.99 -24.24
CA ASN A 807 -12.07 27.11 -23.74
C ASN A 807 -11.52 25.97 -22.88
N LYS A 808 -10.39 25.37 -23.25
CA LYS A 808 -9.76 24.32 -22.45
C LYS A 808 -9.15 24.82 -21.13
N ILE A 809 -8.55 26.01 -21.15
CA ILE A 809 -7.96 26.64 -19.95
C ILE A 809 -9.07 27.15 -19.04
N GLN A 810 -10.17 27.66 -19.63
CA GLN A 810 -11.32 28.14 -18.89
C GLN A 810 -11.95 27.05 -18.02
N THR A 811 -12.03 25.81 -18.49
CA THR A 811 -12.53 24.68 -17.66
C THR A 811 -11.64 24.42 -16.44
N LEU A 812 -10.31 24.63 -16.52
CA LEU A 812 -9.42 24.56 -15.37
C LEU A 812 -9.72 25.67 -14.36
N LYS A 813 -10.01 26.89 -14.83
CA LYS A 813 -10.40 28.01 -13.95
C LYS A 813 -11.74 27.74 -13.28
N GLU A 814 -12.71 27.19 -14.00
CA GLU A 814 -14.05 26.87 -13.49
C GLU A 814 -14.04 25.84 -12.36
N VAL A 815 -13.15 24.84 -12.44
CA VAL A 815 -12.97 23.86 -11.36
C VAL A 815 -12.16 24.40 -10.16
N GLY A 816 -11.88 25.71 -10.11
CA GLY A 816 -11.16 26.34 -9.00
C GLY A 816 -9.63 26.23 -9.07
N LEU A 817 -9.05 25.91 -10.24
CA LEU A 817 -7.61 25.77 -10.42
C LEU A 817 -6.97 27.00 -11.11
N GLY A 818 -7.56 28.18 -10.93
CA GLY A 818 -7.04 29.42 -11.51
C GLY A 818 -5.60 29.76 -11.11
N TYR A 819 -5.19 29.35 -9.93
CA TYR A 819 -3.90 29.68 -9.31
C TYR A 819 -2.74 28.75 -9.72
N ILE A 820 -3.01 27.54 -10.21
CA ILE A 820 -1.92 26.61 -10.62
C ILE A 820 -1.27 27.08 -11.91
N LYS A 821 0.02 26.76 -12.10
CA LYS A 821 0.73 27.03 -13.34
C LYS A 821 0.41 25.98 -14.40
N LEU A 822 0.32 26.37 -15.69
CA LEU A 822 0.09 25.44 -16.81
C LEU A 822 1.17 24.34 -16.88
N GLY A 823 2.42 24.67 -16.62
CA GLY A 823 3.57 23.76 -16.64
C GLY A 823 3.92 23.15 -15.28
N GLN A 824 3.09 23.31 -14.26
CA GLN A 824 3.34 22.75 -12.91
C GLN A 824 3.48 21.23 -12.99
N SER A 825 4.57 20.69 -12.42
CA SER A 825 4.81 19.25 -12.44
C SER A 825 3.68 18.48 -11.76
N SER A 826 3.27 17.35 -12.32
CA SER A 826 2.29 16.44 -11.70
C SER A 826 2.70 15.96 -10.32
N THR A 827 4.00 15.90 -10.03
CA THR A 827 4.54 15.46 -8.73
C THR A 827 4.38 16.50 -7.63
N THR A 828 4.09 17.77 -7.98
CA THR A 828 3.87 18.87 -7.03
C THR A 828 2.38 19.20 -6.83
N LEU A 829 1.49 18.58 -7.60
CA LEU A 829 0.06 18.73 -7.41
C LEU A 829 -0.43 17.90 -6.23
N SER A 830 -1.34 18.44 -5.44
CA SER A 830 -2.08 17.66 -4.44
C SER A 830 -3.03 16.66 -5.13
N GLY A 831 -3.48 15.63 -4.40
CA GLY A 831 -4.43 14.65 -4.91
C GLY A 831 -5.71 15.30 -5.42
N GLY A 832 -6.25 16.27 -4.67
CA GLY A 832 -7.44 17.01 -5.07
C GLY A 832 -7.24 17.92 -6.29
N GLU A 833 -6.06 18.56 -6.44
CA GLU A 833 -5.72 19.31 -7.64
C GLU A 833 -5.62 18.41 -8.88
N ALA A 834 -4.95 17.25 -8.74
CA ALA A 834 -4.85 16.27 -9.83
C ALA A 834 -6.23 15.77 -10.27
N GLN A 835 -7.12 15.49 -9.33
CA GLN A 835 -8.50 15.08 -9.58
C GLN A 835 -9.29 16.16 -10.31
N ARG A 836 -9.17 17.43 -9.91
CA ARG A 836 -9.81 18.56 -10.58
C ARG A 836 -9.26 18.79 -11.99
N VAL A 837 -7.97 18.57 -12.25
CA VAL A 837 -7.41 18.61 -13.62
C VAL A 837 -8.03 17.52 -14.49
N LYS A 838 -8.22 16.31 -13.96
CA LYS A 838 -8.90 15.22 -14.67
C LYS A 838 -10.36 15.60 -14.98
N LEU A 839 -11.07 16.13 -13.99
CA LEU A 839 -12.46 16.59 -14.16
C LEU A 839 -12.56 17.70 -15.24
N ALA A 840 -11.70 18.72 -15.19
CA ALA A 840 -11.66 19.80 -16.20
C ALA A 840 -11.42 19.26 -17.61
N THR A 841 -10.57 18.25 -17.74
CA THR A 841 -10.28 17.61 -19.01
C THR A 841 -11.52 16.94 -19.60
N GLU A 842 -12.28 16.22 -18.78
CA GLU A 842 -13.50 15.56 -19.23
C GLU A 842 -14.62 16.57 -19.53
N LEU A 843 -14.73 17.65 -18.75
CA LEU A 843 -15.67 18.75 -18.99
C LEU A 843 -15.45 19.44 -20.33
N SER A 844 -14.19 19.52 -20.79
CA SER A 844 -13.81 20.15 -22.07
C SER A 844 -14.19 19.32 -23.31
N LYS A 845 -14.58 18.05 -23.13
CA LYS A 845 -14.96 17.13 -24.21
C LYS A 845 -16.45 17.22 -24.53
N THR A 846 -16.82 16.83 -25.76
CA THR A 846 -18.23 16.68 -26.14
C THR A 846 -18.87 15.56 -25.34
N GLN A 847 -20.01 15.84 -24.74
CA GLN A 847 -20.74 14.90 -23.88
C GLN A 847 -21.88 14.22 -24.64
N THR A 848 -22.05 12.94 -24.40
CA THR A 848 -23.09 12.10 -25.06
C THR A 848 -24.40 12.02 -24.26
N GLY A 849 -24.39 12.40 -22.98
CA GLY A 849 -25.53 12.25 -22.07
C GLY A 849 -25.76 10.80 -21.60
N LYS A 850 -24.83 9.89 -21.87
CA LYS A 850 -24.86 8.47 -21.43
C LYS A 850 -23.57 8.05 -20.72
N THR A 851 -22.77 9.00 -20.30
CA THR A 851 -21.50 8.73 -19.61
C THR A 851 -21.74 8.55 -18.09
N LEU A 852 -21.13 7.53 -17.52
CA LEU A 852 -21.03 7.34 -16.08
C LEU A 852 -19.71 7.95 -15.58
N TYR A 853 -19.80 9.01 -14.77
CA TYR A 853 -18.68 9.58 -14.05
C TYR A 853 -18.63 8.99 -12.64
N ILE A 854 -17.49 8.42 -12.28
CA ILE A 854 -17.22 7.91 -10.93
C ILE A 854 -16.15 8.81 -10.32
N LEU A 855 -16.44 9.41 -9.17
CA LEU A 855 -15.52 10.27 -8.44
C LEU A 855 -15.28 9.69 -7.03
N ASP A 856 -14.02 9.58 -6.65
CA ASP A 856 -13.63 9.07 -5.33
C ASP A 856 -13.20 10.24 -4.44
N GLU A 857 -14.01 10.53 -3.42
CA GLU A 857 -13.86 11.62 -2.45
C GLU A 857 -13.46 12.97 -3.10
N PRO A 858 -14.27 13.51 -4.02
CA PRO A 858 -13.90 14.72 -4.77
C PRO A 858 -13.84 16.02 -3.93
N THR A 859 -14.35 16.01 -2.71
CA THR A 859 -14.28 17.15 -1.78
C THR A 859 -13.01 17.18 -0.94
N THR A 860 -12.14 16.19 -1.08
CA THR A 860 -10.89 16.08 -0.32
C THR A 860 -10.00 17.31 -0.50
N GLY A 861 -9.59 17.93 0.62
CA GLY A 861 -8.72 19.12 0.62
C GLY A 861 -9.37 20.38 0.08
N LEU A 862 -10.70 20.43 0.01
CA LEU A 862 -11.43 21.58 -0.47
C LEU A 862 -12.02 22.40 0.69
N HIS A 863 -11.84 23.71 0.59
CA HIS A 863 -12.61 24.64 1.38
C HIS A 863 -14.09 24.59 0.97
N ILE A 864 -15.02 24.87 1.87
CA ILE A 864 -16.46 24.80 1.63
C ILE A 864 -16.93 25.61 0.41
N ASP A 865 -16.31 26.74 0.10
CA ASP A 865 -16.58 27.54 -1.12
C ASP A 865 -16.17 26.77 -2.40
N ASP A 866 -15.03 26.07 -2.36
CA ASP A 866 -14.60 25.20 -3.46
C ASP A 866 -15.53 24.00 -3.62
N VAL A 867 -16.04 23.43 -2.52
CA VAL A 867 -17.08 22.38 -2.51
C VAL A 867 -18.37 22.90 -3.17
N HIS A 868 -18.77 24.11 -2.87
CA HIS A 868 -19.96 24.74 -3.47
C HIS A 868 -19.83 24.79 -5.00
N ARG A 869 -18.69 25.29 -5.50
CA ARG A 869 -18.41 25.33 -6.94
C ARG A 869 -18.38 23.94 -7.56
N LEU A 870 -17.78 22.96 -6.87
CA LEU A 870 -17.75 21.58 -7.33
C LEU A 870 -19.16 20.99 -7.45
N VAL A 871 -20.03 21.22 -6.48
CA VAL A 871 -21.43 20.79 -6.53
C VAL A 871 -22.14 21.35 -7.75
N ASP A 872 -21.98 22.64 -8.06
CA ASP A 872 -22.56 23.27 -9.26
C ASP A 872 -22.10 22.59 -10.55
N ILE A 873 -20.82 22.23 -10.61
CA ILE A 873 -20.24 21.55 -11.77
C ILE A 873 -20.83 20.14 -11.93
N LEU A 874 -20.91 19.37 -10.83
CA LEU A 874 -21.46 18.03 -10.85
C LEU A 874 -22.95 18.05 -11.22
N GLN A 875 -23.72 19.01 -10.71
CA GLN A 875 -25.12 19.19 -11.07
C GLN A 875 -25.30 19.49 -12.56
N LYS A 876 -24.46 20.38 -13.14
CA LYS A 876 -24.45 20.68 -14.58
C LYS A 876 -24.13 19.44 -15.45
N LEU A 877 -23.26 18.53 -14.97
CA LEU A 877 -22.98 17.27 -15.66
C LEU A 877 -24.20 16.36 -15.71
N VAL A 878 -24.94 16.27 -14.60
CA VAL A 878 -26.17 15.46 -14.50
C VAL A 878 -27.27 16.07 -15.35
N ASP A 879 -27.43 17.40 -15.36
CA ASP A 879 -28.43 18.11 -16.19
C ASP A 879 -28.24 17.87 -17.70
N LYS A 880 -27.03 17.53 -18.13
CA LYS A 880 -26.74 17.11 -19.51
C LYS A 880 -27.08 15.63 -19.79
N GLY A 881 -27.73 14.94 -18.86
CA GLY A 881 -28.18 13.55 -18.99
C GLY A 881 -27.19 12.50 -18.52
N ASN A 882 -25.98 12.89 -18.06
CA ASN A 882 -24.99 11.94 -17.56
C ASN A 882 -25.35 11.43 -16.18
N THR A 883 -24.73 10.34 -15.78
CA THR A 883 -24.80 9.83 -14.40
C THR A 883 -23.51 10.21 -13.66
N VAL A 884 -23.65 10.82 -12.50
CA VAL A 884 -22.53 11.12 -11.61
C VAL A 884 -22.68 10.28 -10.35
N LEU A 885 -21.66 9.49 -10.04
CA LEU A 885 -21.58 8.66 -8.84
C LEU A 885 -20.34 9.10 -8.05
N THR A 886 -20.55 9.52 -6.81
CA THR A 886 -19.46 9.92 -5.90
C THR A 886 -19.39 9.01 -4.69
N ILE A 887 -18.18 8.60 -4.31
CA ILE A 887 -17.92 8.07 -2.96
C ILE A 887 -17.64 9.29 -2.10
N GLU A 888 -18.40 9.49 -1.01
CA GLU A 888 -18.30 10.74 -0.25
C GLU A 888 -18.60 10.62 1.24
N HIS A 889 -17.99 11.52 1.99
CA HIS A 889 -18.21 11.72 3.43
C HIS A 889 -18.68 13.14 3.78
N ASN A 890 -18.48 14.10 2.89
CA ASN A 890 -18.88 15.50 3.09
C ASN A 890 -20.40 15.65 3.02
N LEU A 891 -21.01 16.03 4.14
CA LEU A 891 -22.46 16.14 4.28
C LEU A 891 -23.05 17.27 3.42
N ASP A 892 -22.30 18.34 3.18
CA ASP A 892 -22.75 19.45 2.32
C ASP A 892 -22.89 19.02 0.84
N LEU A 893 -22.05 18.11 0.36
CA LEU A 893 -22.22 17.52 -0.95
C LEU A 893 -23.32 16.46 -0.92
N ILE A 894 -23.33 15.56 0.07
CA ILE A 894 -24.30 14.47 0.19
C ILE A 894 -25.75 14.97 0.23
N LYS A 895 -26.02 16.06 0.94
CA LYS A 895 -27.37 16.67 0.99
C LYS A 895 -27.93 17.11 -0.36
N THR A 896 -27.05 17.31 -1.36
CA THR A 896 -27.42 17.72 -2.72
C THR A 896 -27.70 16.56 -3.67
N ALA A 897 -27.44 15.31 -3.27
CA ALA A 897 -27.60 14.13 -4.09
C ALA A 897 -29.07 13.80 -4.39
N ASP A 898 -29.35 13.24 -5.56
CA ASP A 898 -30.68 12.71 -5.89
C ASP A 898 -30.94 11.34 -5.25
N TYR A 899 -29.86 10.55 -5.07
CA TYR A 899 -29.93 9.19 -4.57
C TYR A 899 -28.68 8.85 -3.74
N ILE A 900 -28.88 8.14 -2.63
CA ILE A 900 -27.79 7.69 -1.76
C ILE A 900 -27.81 6.16 -1.71
N VAL A 901 -26.62 5.59 -1.66
CA VAL A 901 -26.38 4.16 -1.34
C VAL A 901 -25.49 4.15 -0.11
N ASP A 902 -26.02 3.75 1.04
CA ASP A 902 -25.29 3.76 2.31
C ASP A 902 -24.82 2.36 2.69
N LEU A 903 -23.50 2.21 2.92
CA LEU A 903 -22.84 0.96 3.28
C LEU A 903 -22.45 0.96 4.76
N GLY A 904 -22.55 -0.22 5.36
CA GLY A 904 -22.18 -0.39 6.77
C GLY A 904 -22.48 -1.82 7.27
N PRO A 905 -22.89 -1.93 8.56
CA PRO A 905 -23.00 -0.85 9.57
C PRO A 905 -21.65 -0.32 10.06
N GLU A 906 -20.60 -1.16 10.06
CA GLU A 906 -19.26 -0.85 10.56
C GLU A 906 -18.20 -1.02 9.47
N GLY A 907 -16.92 -0.82 9.82
CA GLY A 907 -15.80 -1.11 8.95
C GLY A 907 -15.35 -2.58 9.00
N GLY A 908 -14.54 -3.00 8.01
CA GLY A 908 -13.92 -4.31 7.93
C GLY A 908 -14.92 -5.48 7.87
N VAL A 909 -14.70 -6.52 8.65
CA VAL A 909 -15.52 -7.75 8.65
C VAL A 909 -16.98 -7.51 9.08
N LYS A 910 -17.21 -6.49 9.90
CA LYS A 910 -18.55 -6.09 10.35
C LYS A 910 -19.29 -5.20 9.35
N GLY A 911 -18.60 -4.73 8.30
CA GLY A 911 -19.15 -3.97 7.19
C GLY A 911 -19.61 -4.79 6.01
N GLY A 912 -19.59 -4.21 4.82
CA GLY A 912 -19.82 -4.88 3.54
C GLY A 912 -21.26 -5.18 3.22
N GLN A 913 -22.23 -4.44 3.79
CA GLN A 913 -23.66 -4.58 3.54
C GLN A 913 -24.26 -3.24 3.11
N ILE A 914 -25.33 -3.27 2.33
CA ILE A 914 -26.15 -2.10 2.07
C ILE A 914 -27.10 -1.90 3.25
N ILE A 915 -26.99 -0.75 3.92
CA ILE A 915 -27.86 -0.39 5.04
C ILE A 915 -29.15 0.24 4.50
N ALA A 916 -29.02 1.19 3.59
CA ALA A 916 -30.14 1.89 3.03
C ALA A 916 -29.85 2.40 1.62
N THR A 917 -30.91 2.56 0.83
CA THR A 917 -30.85 3.18 -0.50
C THR A 917 -32.07 4.07 -0.71
N GLY A 918 -31.87 5.20 -1.37
CA GLY A 918 -32.95 6.12 -1.67
C GLY A 918 -32.57 7.58 -1.64
N LYS A 919 -33.56 8.45 -1.57
CA LYS A 919 -33.35 9.90 -1.40
C LYS A 919 -32.73 10.21 -0.04
N PRO A 920 -31.97 11.30 0.11
CA PRO A 920 -31.38 11.71 1.40
C PRO A 920 -32.39 11.72 2.56
N GLU A 921 -33.59 12.23 2.34
CA GLU A 921 -34.67 12.30 3.35
C GLU A 921 -35.14 10.91 3.83
N LYS A 922 -35.00 9.88 2.98
CA LYS A 922 -35.32 8.49 3.34
C LYS A 922 -34.18 7.89 4.20
N ILE A 923 -32.92 8.17 3.85
CA ILE A 923 -31.76 7.68 4.57
C ILE A 923 -31.74 8.21 6.02
N CYS A 924 -32.17 9.45 6.24
CA CYS A 924 -32.30 10.04 7.59
C CYS A 924 -33.25 9.28 8.53
N LYS A 925 -34.16 8.47 7.97
CA LYS A 925 -35.13 7.69 8.76
C LYS A 925 -34.60 6.30 9.14
N GLU A 926 -33.46 5.89 8.60
CA GLU A 926 -32.87 4.58 8.86
C GLU A 926 -31.98 4.63 10.13
N PRO A 927 -32.36 3.95 11.23
CA PRO A 927 -31.63 4.01 12.48
C PRO A 927 -30.20 3.46 12.40
N LEU A 928 -29.94 2.50 11.51
CA LEU A 928 -28.64 1.88 11.32
C LEU A 928 -27.68 2.70 10.44
N SER A 929 -28.20 3.77 9.80
CA SER A 929 -27.40 4.63 8.95
C SER A 929 -26.75 5.74 9.77
N TYR A 930 -25.46 5.63 10.03
CA TYR A 930 -24.72 6.74 10.63
C TYR A 930 -24.75 8.00 9.75
N THR A 931 -24.59 7.83 8.44
CA THR A 931 -24.73 8.97 7.50
C THR A 931 -26.09 9.64 7.65
N GLY A 932 -27.17 8.87 7.75
CA GLY A 932 -28.52 9.38 7.94
C GLY A 932 -28.70 10.15 9.25
N GLN A 933 -28.08 9.68 10.33
CA GLN A 933 -28.15 10.36 11.64
C GLN A 933 -27.54 11.77 11.58
N TYR A 934 -26.34 11.92 11.02
CA TYR A 934 -25.67 13.23 10.89
C TYR A 934 -26.30 14.12 9.80
N LEU A 935 -26.91 13.53 8.76
CA LEU A 935 -27.51 14.27 7.66
C LEU A 935 -28.79 14.99 8.06
N LYS A 936 -29.45 14.58 9.14
CA LYS A 936 -30.69 15.22 9.66
C LYS A 936 -30.49 16.70 9.90
N ASP A 937 -29.39 17.07 10.55
CA ASP A 937 -29.12 18.48 10.92
C ASP A 937 -28.89 19.35 9.66
N TYR A 938 -28.37 18.75 8.58
CA TYR A 938 -28.11 19.42 7.30
C TYR A 938 -29.34 19.54 6.40
N LEU A 939 -30.36 18.73 6.63
CA LEU A 939 -31.65 18.77 5.88
C LEU A 939 -32.76 19.46 6.66
N GLU A 940 -32.47 19.91 7.89
CA GLU A 940 -33.43 20.56 8.78
C GLU A 940 -34.72 19.70 9.02
N ILE A 941 -34.56 18.38 9.19
CA ILE A 941 -35.62 17.38 9.34
C ILE A 941 -35.69 16.85 10.78
#